data_8b34bf0090bf9c2ed6e6f9eeaee40704
#
_entry.id   8b34bf0090bf9c2ed6e6f9eeaee40704
#
_cell.length_a   1.000
_cell.length_b   1.000
_cell.length_c   1.000
_cell.angle_alpha   90.00
_cell.angle_beta   90.00
_cell.angle_gamma   90.00
#
_symmetry.space_group_name_H-M   'P 1'
#
loop_
_entity.id
_entity.type
_entity.pdbx_description
1 polymer ?
#
loop_
_entity_poly.entity_id
_entity_poly.type
_entity_poly.pdbx_seq_one_letter_code
_entity_poly.pdbx_strand_id
1 'polypeptide(L)'
;MQNVLVRRPQQAEDFIRLQDLMYLCLVRWRWFVISLVVTLGIATYYLLSTPGVYQRTASILIKEDGKSQSINSDVASMFSDMGISGGKSNVNNELIAIQSPAVLLEAGKQLKLDVNYSEDGTFHPVALYGRTLPVTVHFYSLNDMQSANLDVEVKHGNLFSIVHVSGTDKAGNQVESDEEVQGKLGQTVRTAMGYVCVDQAPGYSAFVNGHESRKLHVTRTNLYAMTDHIKASLSASISEEKATVIDLTYKDQLTQRAEDVLNTIISVYRKNWMEDKNQMTVSTSHFITERLGVIERELGDVDKDISSFKSRNLLPDVETAAQQYMQKSGDVDKQILELNSRLSMARYLRDFLTGKVGKNQLLPANIGIDSPGIEQQITEYNKQQLERNNLVANSSEQNPLVADYDQSLASMRHSIVTSIDNFVVTLNSQLGNLQANEAQTTSQIASNPSQAKYLQTVGRQQKVKEALYLFLLQKREENELSKAFTAYNTRIITPPTGDTKPVQPVRRNIILVAFVLGVLIPVVVIFIRENMNTTVRGRNDLKNITIPFLGEIPYCISRKNRPTLLQRIQFWKKPKETRQIVVKAGKRDIVNEAFRVLRTNLEFMIGTHPEQNVIILTSFNPGSGKTHLTCNIAMSLAIKEKKVLVIDGDLRHGSTSMLVGSPGEGLSDYLNGRTDDLEGIICHGEEYGLVKDFDVLPIGTMPPNPTELLFTDRLEKMIRQMRGEYDYVFIDCPPVEIVADTQIIEKLADRTIFVIRSGLMQRSMLGDIEQFYKDKKFKNMSLILSGTKAQGGRYGHYYRYGYHYGYGYGYHYGSDKNGGQK
;
A
#
# COMPACT_ATOMS: atom_id res chain seq x y z
N MET A 1 19.52 57.08 21.90
CA MET A 1 18.97 55.76 22.18
C MET A 1 19.02 54.96 20.86
N GLN A 2 20.15 54.24 20.67
CA GLN A 2 20.33 53.37 19.51
C GLN A 2 20.21 51.90 20.01
N ASN A 3 19.18 51.21 19.55
CA ASN A 3 18.97 49.79 19.80
C ASN A 3 20.04 48.97 19.06
N VAL A 4 21.00 48.47 19.76
CA VAL A 4 21.92 47.45 19.25
C VAL A 4 21.19 46.09 19.33
N LEU A 5 20.69 45.64 18.20
CA LEU A 5 20.17 44.28 18.01
C LEU A 5 21.35 43.31 18.10
N VAL A 6 21.49 42.66 19.24
CA VAL A 6 22.38 41.49 19.42
C VAL A 6 21.85 40.37 18.50
N ARG A 7 22.49 40.20 17.36
CA ARG A 7 22.29 38.99 16.52
C ARG A 7 22.77 37.79 17.33
N ARG A 8 21.82 36.96 17.76
CA ARG A 8 22.13 35.59 18.22
C ARG A 8 22.87 34.87 17.09
N PRO A 9 23.98 34.19 17.35
CA PRO A 9 24.63 33.38 16.34
C PRO A 9 23.65 32.31 15.92
N GLN A 10 23.33 32.29 14.64
CA GLN A 10 22.60 31.15 14.03
C GLN A 10 23.39 29.88 14.33
N GLN A 11 22.79 28.99 15.10
CA GLN A 11 23.24 27.60 15.18
C GLN A 11 23.21 27.06 13.76
N ALA A 12 24.38 26.90 13.17
CA ALA A 12 24.51 26.12 11.92
C ALA A 12 24.06 24.70 12.27
N GLU A 13 22.88 24.32 11.78
CA GLU A 13 22.40 22.96 11.83
C GLU A 13 23.45 22.06 11.17
N ASP A 14 24.15 21.28 11.97
CA ASP A 14 25.15 20.31 11.54
C ASP A 14 24.42 19.11 10.88
N PHE A 15 23.85 19.32 9.70
CA PHE A 15 23.40 18.22 8.87
C PHE A 15 24.60 17.38 8.45
N ILE A 16 24.53 16.09 8.74
CA ILE A 16 25.53 15.11 8.32
C ILE A 16 25.65 15.20 6.78
N ARG A 17 26.84 15.51 6.28
CA ARG A 17 27.07 15.55 4.82
C ARG A 17 26.81 14.17 4.25
N LEU A 18 26.16 14.13 3.09
CA LEU A 18 25.82 12.87 2.39
C LEU A 18 27.03 11.93 2.22
N GLN A 19 28.23 12.51 2.01
CA GLN A 19 29.48 11.77 1.89
C GLN A 19 29.89 11.07 3.19
N ASP A 20 29.67 11.72 4.35
CA ASP A 20 29.98 11.15 5.66
C ASP A 20 29.01 10.01 5.99
N LEU A 21 27.72 10.17 5.64
CA LEU A 21 26.73 9.13 5.78
C LEU A 21 27.07 7.90 4.91
N MET A 22 27.45 8.10 3.66
CA MET A 22 27.89 7.01 2.78
C MET A 22 29.09 6.25 3.35
N TYR A 23 30.09 6.97 3.86
CA TYR A 23 31.25 6.36 4.51
C TYR A 23 30.86 5.53 5.73
N LEU A 24 29.97 6.06 6.59
CA LEU A 24 29.47 5.35 7.78
C LEU A 24 28.70 4.08 7.40
N CYS A 25 27.90 4.12 6.33
CA CYS A 25 27.21 2.96 5.79
C CYS A 25 28.20 1.89 5.31
N LEU A 26 29.25 2.29 4.57
CA LEU A 26 30.28 1.36 4.09
C LEU A 26 31.06 0.70 5.24
N VAL A 27 31.40 1.46 6.29
CA VAL A 27 32.08 0.91 7.46
C VAL A 27 31.20 -0.09 8.22
N ARG A 28 29.86 0.12 8.20
CA ARG A 28 28.91 -0.72 8.91
C ARG A 28 28.14 -1.69 7.97
N TRP A 29 28.74 -2.09 6.85
CA TRP A 29 28.13 -2.96 5.84
C TRP A 29 27.48 -4.25 6.40
N ARG A 30 27.97 -4.77 7.54
CA ARG A 30 27.40 -5.94 8.23
C ARG A 30 25.96 -5.74 8.64
N TRP A 31 25.54 -4.54 8.99
CA TRP A 31 24.18 -4.22 9.37
C TRP A 31 23.24 -4.36 8.17
N PHE A 32 23.75 -4.00 6.98
CA PHE A 32 23.03 -4.17 5.73
C PHE A 32 22.84 -5.65 5.39
N VAL A 33 23.84 -6.46 5.57
CA VAL A 33 23.74 -7.91 5.35
C VAL A 33 22.72 -8.54 6.29
N ILE A 34 22.78 -8.23 7.59
CA ILE A 34 21.81 -8.76 8.58
C ILE A 34 20.39 -8.29 8.23
N SER A 35 20.21 -7.00 7.94
CA SER A 35 18.92 -6.44 7.57
C SER A 35 18.36 -7.10 6.31
N LEU A 36 19.18 -7.27 5.27
CA LEU A 36 18.79 -7.93 4.03
C LEU A 36 18.38 -9.40 4.25
N VAL A 37 19.15 -10.14 5.05
CA VAL A 37 18.80 -11.54 5.38
C VAL A 37 17.46 -11.61 6.10
N VAL A 38 17.22 -10.71 7.05
CA VAL A 38 15.95 -10.66 7.79
C VAL A 38 14.78 -10.27 6.89
N THR A 39 14.91 -9.18 6.12
CA THR A 39 13.81 -8.70 5.27
C THR A 39 13.50 -9.68 4.12
N LEU A 40 14.52 -10.27 3.49
CA LEU A 40 14.32 -11.29 2.46
C LEU A 40 13.79 -12.60 3.06
N GLY A 41 14.20 -12.95 4.27
CA GLY A 41 13.66 -14.11 5.02
C GLY A 41 12.17 -13.95 5.30
N ILE A 42 11.76 -12.78 5.78
CA ILE A 42 10.33 -12.44 6.01
C ILE A 42 9.56 -12.47 4.68
N ALA A 43 10.11 -11.88 3.62
CA ALA A 43 9.47 -11.89 2.30
C ALA A 43 9.33 -13.29 1.74
N THR A 44 10.35 -14.14 1.91
CA THR A 44 10.30 -15.55 1.48
C THR A 44 9.25 -16.32 2.28
N TYR A 45 9.22 -16.15 3.61
CA TYR A 45 8.20 -16.75 4.46
C TYR A 45 6.79 -16.32 4.01
N TYR A 46 6.58 -15.02 3.78
CA TYR A 46 5.30 -14.49 3.27
C TYR A 46 4.91 -15.11 1.93
N LEU A 47 5.87 -15.23 0.99
CA LEU A 47 5.62 -15.83 -0.33
C LEU A 47 5.31 -17.33 -0.25
N LEU A 48 5.84 -18.04 0.75
CA LEU A 48 5.55 -19.46 0.98
C LEU A 48 4.23 -19.66 1.72
N SER A 49 3.85 -18.74 2.61
CA SER A 49 2.61 -18.82 3.40
C SER A 49 1.38 -18.30 2.64
N THR A 50 1.56 -17.55 1.54
CA THR A 50 0.45 -17.00 0.78
C THR A 50 0.15 -17.89 -0.44
N PRO A 51 -1.09 -18.43 -0.58
CA PRO A 51 -1.45 -19.25 -1.73
C PRO A 51 -1.42 -18.44 -3.01
N GLY A 52 -1.05 -19.08 -4.12
CA GLY A 52 -1.04 -18.45 -5.44
C GLY A 52 -2.46 -18.22 -5.96
N VAL A 53 -2.75 -17.02 -6.42
CA VAL A 53 -4.03 -16.68 -7.07
C VAL A 53 -3.82 -16.63 -8.57
N TYR A 54 -4.64 -17.38 -9.27
CA TYR A 54 -4.64 -17.45 -10.74
C TYR A 54 -5.76 -16.59 -11.31
N GLN A 55 -5.56 -16.09 -12.49
CA GLN A 55 -6.54 -15.30 -13.22
C GLN A 55 -6.99 -16.06 -14.46
N ARG A 56 -8.30 -16.11 -14.68
CA ARG A 56 -8.91 -16.62 -15.91
C ARG A 56 -9.73 -15.53 -16.56
N THR A 57 -9.67 -15.45 -17.87
CA THR A 57 -10.39 -14.44 -18.65
C THR A 57 -11.18 -15.13 -19.74
N ALA A 58 -12.43 -14.73 -19.89
CA ALA A 58 -13.32 -15.13 -20.98
C ALA A 58 -13.80 -13.90 -21.71
N SER A 59 -13.86 -13.95 -23.06
CA SER A 59 -14.37 -12.84 -23.85
C SER A 59 -15.68 -13.28 -24.52
N ILE A 60 -16.71 -12.47 -24.32
CA ILE A 60 -18.02 -12.68 -24.92
C ILE A 60 -18.42 -11.50 -25.82
N LEU A 61 -18.88 -11.81 -27.02
CA LEU A 61 -19.45 -10.82 -27.92
C LEU A 61 -20.95 -10.69 -27.64
N ILE A 62 -21.40 -9.49 -27.37
CA ILE A 62 -22.82 -9.15 -27.32
C ILE A 62 -23.27 -8.85 -28.74
N LYS A 63 -24.18 -9.65 -29.26
CA LYS A 63 -24.81 -9.36 -30.55
C LYS A 63 -25.77 -8.20 -30.36
N GLU A 64 -25.60 -7.14 -31.12
CA GLU A 64 -26.66 -6.15 -31.26
C GLU A 64 -27.86 -6.82 -31.92
N ASP A 65 -29.04 -6.72 -31.33
CA ASP A 65 -30.29 -7.09 -32.01
C ASP A 65 -30.33 -6.25 -33.29
N GLY A 66 -30.02 -6.90 -34.43
CA GLY A 66 -29.99 -6.24 -35.72
C GLY A 66 -31.31 -5.53 -35.89
N LYS A 67 -31.29 -4.26 -36.24
CA LYS A 67 -32.46 -3.55 -36.73
C LYS A 67 -33.14 -4.51 -37.72
N SER A 68 -34.33 -5.01 -37.36
CA SER A 68 -35.20 -5.51 -38.39
C SER A 68 -35.28 -4.39 -39.43
N GLN A 69 -34.69 -4.61 -40.61
CA GLN A 69 -34.83 -3.72 -41.72
C GLN A 69 -36.33 -3.63 -42.02
N SER A 70 -36.99 -2.67 -41.35
CA SER A 70 -38.31 -2.26 -41.82
C SER A 70 -38.10 -1.55 -43.16
N ILE A 71 -38.79 -2.01 -44.14
CA ILE A 71 -38.71 -1.70 -45.57
C ILE A 71 -39.10 -0.22 -45.88
N ASN A 72 -38.86 0.72 -45.04
CA ASN A 72 -39.07 2.14 -45.31
C ASN A 72 -37.89 2.98 -44.79
N SER A 73 -36.80 2.99 -45.59
CA SER A 73 -35.60 3.75 -45.33
C SER A 73 -35.78 5.27 -45.34
N ASP A 74 -36.87 5.78 -45.90
CA ASP A 74 -37.05 7.24 -46.08
C ASP A 74 -37.62 7.93 -44.84
N VAL A 75 -38.34 7.22 -43.99
CA VAL A 75 -38.86 7.76 -42.74
C VAL A 75 -37.81 7.66 -41.61
N ALA A 76 -36.99 6.62 -41.60
CA ALA A 76 -35.93 6.45 -40.63
C ALA A 76 -34.84 7.51 -40.75
N SER A 77 -34.56 8.00 -41.96
CA SER A 77 -33.57 9.09 -42.19
C SER A 77 -34.04 10.45 -41.66
N MET A 78 -35.35 10.75 -41.76
CA MET A 78 -35.90 11.99 -41.22
C MET A 78 -35.83 12.10 -39.68
N PHE A 79 -35.90 10.95 -38.97
CA PHE A 79 -35.83 10.93 -37.52
C PHE A 79 -34.39 10.89 -36.99
N SER A 80 -33.44 10.42 -37.78
CA SER A 80 -32.01 10.48 -37.43
C SER A 80 -31.48 11.93 -37.39
N ASP A 81 -32.00 12.79 -38.25
CA ASP A 81 -31.67 14.23 -38.31
C ASP A 81 -32.27 15.02 -37.14
N MET A 82 -33.24 14.49 -36.44
CA MET A 82 -33.84 15.05 -35.23
C MET A 82 -33.16 14.61 -33.93
N GLY A 83 -32.01 13.95 -34.01
CA GLY A 83 -31.21 13.58 -32.84
C GLY A 83 -31.72 12.39 -32.01
N ILE A 84 -32.72 11.66 -32.52
CA ILE A 84 -33.25 10.48 -31.87
C ILE A 84 -32.54 9.25 -32.48
N SER A 85 -31.32 9.01 -32.10
CA SER A 85 -30.58 7.83 -32.49
C SER A 85 -31.18 6.59 -31.81
N GLY A 86 -31.62 5.68 -32.60
CA GLY A 86 -32.15 4.36 -32.16
C GLY A 86 -31.21 3.70 -31.18
N GLY A 87 -31.76 3.22 -30.07
CA GLY A 87 -31.06 2.63 -28.96
C GLY A 87 -30.10 1.52 -29.40
N LYS A 88 -28.80 1.85 -29.34
CA LYS A 88 -27.79 0.83 -29.31
C LYS A 88 -28.01 0.02 -28.03
N SER A 89 -28.11 -1.29 -28.13
CA SER A 89 -27.99 -2.17 -26.97
C SER A 89 -26.78 -1.67 -26.18
N ASN A 90 -27.03 -1.10 -25.00
CA ASN A 90 -25.97 -0.46 -24.27
C ASN A 90 -25.15 -1.56 -23.61
N VAL A 91 -24.02 -1.91 -24.21
CA VAL A 91 -23.10 -2.96 -23.71
C VAL A 91 -22.79 -2.77 -22.23
N ASN A 92 -22.84 -1.52 -21.75
CA ASN A 92 -22.69 -1.21 -20.33
C ASN A 92 -23.82 -1.79 -19.48
N ASN A 93 -25.06 -1.83 -20.01
CA ASN A 93 -26.18 -2.44 -19.30
C ASN A 93 -26.01 -3.96 -19.20
N GLU A 94 -25.55 -4.59 -20.27
CA GLU A 94 -25.27 -6.02 -20.28
C GLU A 94 -24.09 -6.38 -19.35
N LEU A 95 -23.07 -5.49 -19.28
CA LEU A 95 -21.97 -5.65 -18.35
C LEU A 95 -22.46 -5.61 -16.90
N ILE A 96 -23.39 -4.72 -16.56
CA ILE A 96 -24.01 -4.64 -15.22
C ILE A 96 -24.88 -5.88 -14.96
N ALA A 97 -25.65 -6.32 -15.97
CA ALA A 97 -26.53 -7.48 -15.86
C ALA A 97 -25.75 -8.79 -15.58
N ILE A 98 -24.61 -8.99 -16.24
CA ILE A 98 -23.73 -10.14 -15.97
C ILE A 98 -23.19 -10.15 -14.55
N GLN A 99 -22.89 -8.96 -13.99
CA GLN A 99 -22.40 -8.80 -12.62
C GLN A 99 -23.52 -8.71 -11.58
N SER A 100 -24.76 -8.88 -11.99
CA SER A 100 -25.90 -8.75 -11.07
C SER A 100 -25.84 -9.82 -9.95
N PRO A 101 -26.22 -9.47 -8.72
CA PRO A 101 -26.24 -10.43 -7.62
C PRO A 101 -27.07 -11.68 -7.91
N ALA A 102 -28.15 -11.57 -8.68
CA ALA A 102 -29.00 -12.69 -9.06
C ALA A 102 -28.25 -13.72 -9.93
N VAL A 103 -27.52 -13.27 -10.94
CA VAL A 103 -26.69 -14.15 -11.81
C VAL A 103 -25.57 -14.80 -10.99
N LEU A 104 -24.90 -14.03 -10.11
CA LEU A 104 -23.78 -14.53 -9.30
C LEU A 104 -24.26 -15.53 -8.24
N LEU A 105 -25.40 -15.27 -7.61
CA LEU A 105 -26.02 -16.17 -6.65
C LEU A 105 -26.42 -17.50 -7.30
N GLU A 106 -27.07 -17.44 -8.45
CA GLU A 106 -27.47 -18.64 -9.18
C GLU A 106 -26.25 -19.44 -9.65
N ALA A 107 -25.22 -18.79 -10.17
CA ALA A 107 -23.98 -19.43 -10.55
C ALA A 107 -23.29 -20.10 -9.35
N GLY A 108 -23.24 -19.40 -8.21
CA GLY A 108 -22.68 -19.94 -6.97
C GLY A 108 -23.45 -21.15 -6.44
N LYS A 109 -24.78 -21.13 -6.52
CA LYS A 109 -25.65 -22.26 -6.14
C LYS A 109 -25.44 -23.47 -7.05
N GLN A 110 -25.36 -23.28 -8.36
CA GLN A 110 -25.14 -24.36 -9.33
C GLN A 110 -23.79 -25.07 -9.08
N LEU A 111 -22.75 -24.32 -8.76
CA LEU A 111 -21.42 -24.85 -8.48
C LEU A 111 -21.21 -25.23 -7.01
N LYS A 112 -22.21 -25.02 -6.15
CA LYS A 112 -22.13 -25.26 -4.68
C LYS A 112 -20.93 -24.58 -4.05
N LEU A 113 -20.66 -23.32 -4.42
CA LEU A 113 -19.54 -22.54 -3.92
C LEU A 113 -19.73 -22.01 -2.49
N ASP A 114 -20.91 -22.21 -1.93
CA ASP A 114 -21.18 -21.99 -0.51
C ASP A 114 -20.37 -22.92 0.40
N VAL A 115 -19.94 -24.09 -0.10
CA VAL A 115 -19.11 -25.06 0.63
C VAL A 115 -17.71 -25.11 0.03
N ASN A 116 -16.72 -24.67 0.80
CA ASN A 116 -15.32 -24.69 0.42
C ASN A 116 -14.55 -25.75 1.20
N TYR A 117 -13.61 -26.38 0.53
CA TYR A 117 -12.80 -27.47 1.07
C TYR A 117 -11.33 -27.12 1.02
N SER A 118 -10.61 -27.36 2.10
CA SER A 118 -9.16 -27.20 2.15
C SER A 118 -8.52 -28.31 2.98
N GLU A 119 -7.27 -28.60 2.68
CA GLU A 119 -6.42 -29.53 3.38
C GLU A 119 -5.21 -28.80 3.96
N ASP A 120 -4.67 -29.27 5.07
CA ASP A 120 -3.44 -28.73 5.66
C ASP A 120 -2.24 -28.96 4.73
N GLY A 121 -1.71 -27.87 4.19
CA GLY A 121 -0.44 -27.90 3.44
C GLY A 121 0.74 -27.54 4.33
N THR A 122 1.96 -27.68 3.81
CA THR A 122 3.20 -27.43 4.56
C THR A 122 3.34 -25.97 5.04
N PHE A 123 2.85 -25.02 4.28
CA PHE A 123 2.98 -23.58 4.58
C PHE A 123 1.64 -22.84 4.57
N HIS A 124 0.67 -23.31 3.84
CA HIS A 124 -0.67 -22.75 3.76
C HIS A 124 -1.70 -23.83 3.44
N PRO A 125 -2.98 -23.66 3.82
CA PRO A 125 -4.04 -24.56 3.42
C PRO A 125 -4.14 -24.66 1.88
N VAL A 126 -4.33 -25.87 1.38
CA VAL A 126 -4.52 -26.16 -0.05
C VAL A 126 -6.00 -26.31 -0.32
N ALA A 127 -6.57 -25.45 -1.14
CA ALA A 127 -7.97 -25.56 -1.55
C ALA A 127 -8.18 -26.78 -2.45
N LEU A 128 -9.32 -27.47 -2.29
CA LEU A 128 -9.73 -28.63 -3.08
C LEU A 128 -11.05 -28.31 -3.81
N TYR A 129 -11.15 -28.78 -5.07
CA TYR A 129 -12.36 -28.56 -5.89
C TYR A 129 -12.48 -29.58 -7.03
N GLY A 130 -13.70 -29.87 -7.42
CA GLY A 130 -13.99 -30.71 -8.60
C GLY A 130 -13.44 -32.14 -8.45
N ARG A 131 -12.56 -32.53 -9.35
CA ARG A 131 -12.01 -33.90 -9.38
C ARG A 131 -11.04 -34.24 -8.25
N THR A 132 -10.45 -33.22 -7.62
CA THR A 132 -9.54 -33.42 -6.49
C THR A 132 -10.28 -33.55 -5.17
N LEU A 133 -11.59 -33.27 -5.15
CA LEU A 133 -12.42 -33.30 -3.96
C LEU A 133 -12.62 -34.75 -3.51
N PRO A 134 -12.21 -35.11 -2.27
CA PRO A 134 -12.35 -36.48 -1.77
C PRO A 134 -13.76 -36.82 -1.29
N VAL A 135 -14.44 -35.83 -0.71
CA VAL A 135 -15.80 -35.97 -0.18
C VAL A 135 -16.60 -34.71 -0.46
N THR A 136 -17.91 -34.86 -0.53
CA THR A 136 -18.87 -33.74 -0.57
C THR A 136 -19.69 -33.74 0.70
N VAL A 137 -19.84 -32.59 1.32
CA VAL A 137 -20.59 -32.41 2.57
C VAL A 137 -21.90 -31.71 2.28
N HIS A 138 -22.99 -32.33 2.71
CA HIS A 138 -24.33 -31.79 2.57
C HIS A 138 -24.90 -31.42 3.95
N PHE A 139 -25.31 -30.16 4.09
CA PHE A 139 -25.92 -29.63 5.30
C PHE A 139 -27.44 -29.56 5.12
N TYR A 140 -28.20 -30.37 5.87
CA TYR A 140 -29.66 -30.43 5.75
C TYR A 140 -30.41 -29.49 6.71
N SER A 141 -29.73 -29.04 7.77
CA SER A 141 -30.40 -28.24 8.82
C SER A 141 -30.09 -26.75 8.74
N LEU A 142 -29.12 -26.35 7.92
CA LEU A 142 -28.69 -24.97 7.81
C LEU A 142 -29.49 -24.22 6.74
N ASN A 143 -29.92 -23.03 7.07
CA ASN A 143 -30.54 -22.12 6.10
C ASN A 143 -29.47 -21.33 5.31
N ASP A 144 -29.92 -20.52 4.34
CA ASP A 144 -29.07 -19.77 3.43
C ASP A 144 -28.24 -18.66 4.12
N MET A 145 -28.62 -18.25 5.34
CA MET A 145 -27.96 -17.19 6.11
C MET A 145 -26.92 -17.71 7.08
N GLN A 146 -26.84 -19.01 7.30
CA GLN A 146 -25.95 -19.61 8.29
C GLN A 146 -24.64 -20.04 7.68
N SER A 147 -23.58 -19.88 8.43
CA SER A 147 -22.23 -20.39 8.14
C SER A 147 -21.83 -21.47 9.11
N ALA A 148 -21.01 -22.42 8.68
CA ALA A 148 -20.48 -23.50 9.49
C ALA A 148 -19.10 -23.90 9.03
N ASN A 149 -18.25 -24.28 9.96
CA ASN A 149 -16.96 -24.90 9.70
C ASN A 149 -16.96 -26.29 10.33
N LEU A 150 -16.46 -27.25 9.59
CA LEU A 150 -16.28 -28.63 10.02
C LEU A 150 -14.86 -29.09 9.75
N ASP A 151 -14.27 -29.75 10.74
CA ASP A 151 -13.03 -30.52 10.54
C ASP A 151 -13.42 -31.98 10.37
N VAL A 152 -13.30 -32.46 9.15
CA VAL A 152 -13.65 -33.84 8.77
C VAL A 152 -12.39 -34.65 8.56
N GLU A 153 -12.20 -35.66 9.35
CA GLU A 153 -11.15 -36.64 9.16
C GLU A 153 -11.68 -37.81 8.32
N VAL A 154 -11.14 -37.97 7.13
CA VAL A 154 -11.52 -39.01 6.18
C VAL A 154 -10.59 -40.20 6.40
N LYS A 155 -11.18 -41.34 6.73
CA LYS A 155 -10.45 -42.58 7.06
C LYS A 155 -10.58 -43.63 5.94
N HIS A 156 -9.63 -44.56 5.93
CA HIS A 156 -9.72 -45.72 5.02
C HIS A 156 -10.95 -46.58 5.34
N GLY A 157 -11.55 -47.20 4.34
CA GLY A 157 -12.74 -48.07 4.55
C GLY A 157 -14.09 -47.36 4.60
N ASN A 158 -14.22 -46.23 3.90
CA ASN A 158 -15.46 -45.44 3.84
C ASN A 158 -15.94 -44.88 5.20
N LEU A 159 -15.03 -44.63 6.11
CA LEU A 159 -15.31 -44.04 7.42
C LEU A 159 -14.87 -42.57 7.45
N PHE A 160 -15.62 -41.79 8.20
CA PHE A 160 -15.21 -40.42 8.51
C PHE A 160 -15.47 -40.10 9.99
N SER A 161 -14.74 -39.17 10.54
CA SER A 161 -15.07 -38.54 11.81
C SER A 161 -15.08 -37.03 11.68
N ILE A 162 -16.05 -36.38 12.30
CA ILE A 162 -16.12 -34.91 12.43
C ILE A 162 -15.54 -34.59 13.81
N VAL A 163 -14.42 -33.87 13.86
CA VAL A 163 -13.67 -33.63 15.09
C VAL A 163 -14.02 -32.27 15.69
N HIS A 164 -14.28 -31.30 14.86
CA HIS A 164 -14.62 -29.94 15.26
C HIS A 164 -15.78 -29.42 14.42
N VAL A 165 -16.72 -28.76 15.09
CA VAL A 165 -17.88 -28.14 14.46
C VAL A 165 -18.04 -26.74 15.04
N SER A 166 -17.99 -25.71 14.21
CA SER A 166 -18.29 -24.36 14.64
C SER A 166 -19.20 -23.64 13.61
N GLY A 167 -19.97 -22.68 14.04
CA GLY A 167 -20.84 -21.94 13.15
C GLY A 167 -21.85 -21.04 13.85
N THR A 168 -22.81 -20.52 13.09
CA THR A 168 -23.88 -19.68 13.63
C THR A 168 -25.19 -20.43 13.64
N ASP A 169 -25.90 -20.40 14.78
CA ASP A 169 -27.24 -20.97 14.91
C ASP A 169 -28.31 -20.07 14.23
N LYS A 170 -29.59 -20.50 14.27
CA LYS A 170 -30.71 -19.73 13.69
C LYS A 170 -30.95 -18.40 14.37
N ALA A 171 -30.45 -18.22 15.60
CA ALA A 171 -30.58 -17.00 16.37
C ALA A 171 -29.37 -16.06 16.20
N GLY A 172 -28.35 -16.48 15.45
CA GLY A 172 -27.12 -15.73 15.22
C GLY A 172 -26.04 -15.95 16.30
N ASN A 173 -26.24 -16.87 17.26
CA ASN A 173 -25.25 -17.19 18.29
C ASN A 173 -24.19 -18.12 17.70
N GLN A 174 -22.94 -17.95 18.16
CA GLN A 174 -21.89 -18.89 17.83
C GLN A 174 -22.06 -20.20 18.59
N VAL A 175 -22.00 -21.30 17.87
CA VAL A 175 -22.01 -22.65 18.39
C VAL A 175 -20.69 -23.30 18.06
N GLU A 176 -20.04 -23.88 19.05
CA GLU A 176 -18.77 -24.59 18.89
C GLU A 176 -18.83 -25.90 19.67
N SER A 177 -18.37 -26.98 19.06
CA SER A 177 -18.36 -28.32 19.70
C SER A 177 -17.17 -29.11 19.18
N ASP A 178 -16.42 -29.68 20.09
CA ASP A 178 -15.31 -30.61 19.81
C ASP A 178 -15.73 -32.07 20.02
N GLU A 179 -17.03 -32.36 20.03
CA GLU A 179 -17.56 -33.71 20.15
C GLU A 179 -17.30 -34.48 18.84
N GLU A 180 -16.51 -35.56 18.93
CA GLU A 180 -16.20 -36.39 17.78
C GLU A 180 -17.42 -37.19 17.35
N VAL A 181 -17.89 -36.97 16.12
CA VAL A 181 -19.02 -37.71 15.52
C VAL A 181 -18.47 -38.60 14.42
N GLN A 182 -18.61 -39.90 14.58
CA GLN A 182 -18.17 -40.90 13.60
C GLN A 182 -19.32 -41.37 12.73
N GLY A 183 -19.03 -41.65 11.44
CA GLY A 183 -20.04 -42.12 10.49
C GLY A 183 -19.41 -42.87 9.30
N LYS A 184 -20.28 -43.46 8.49
CA LYS A 184 -19.90 -44.03 7.18
C LYS A 184 -20.27 -43.03 6.07
N LEU A 185 -19.45 -42.97 5.02
CA LEU A 185 -19.76 -42.16 3.85
C LEU A 185 -21.12 -42.52 3.29
N GLY A 186 -21.92 -41.53 2.95
CA GLY A 186 -23.35 -41.69 2.57
C GLY A 186 -24.34 -41.74 3.73
N GLN A 187 -23.84 -41.77 4.99
CA GLN A 187 -24.71 -41.78 6.17
C GLN A 187 -24.88 -40.36 6.73
N THR A 188 -26.13 -40.01 7.03
CA THR A 188 -26.46 -38.76 7.73
C THR A 188 -26.14 -38.90 9.23
N VAL A 189 -25.30 -38.00 9.76
CA VAL A 189 -24.94 -37.90 11.17
C VAL A 189 -25.48 -36.62 11.77
N ARG A 190 -25.74 -36.64 13.09
CA ARG A 190 -26.18 -35.45 13.82
C ARG A 190 -24.98 -34.78 14.45
N THR A 191 -24.79 -33.52 14.14
CA THR A 191 -23.76 -32.65 14.73
C THR A 191 -24.41 -31.54 15.55
N ALA A 192 -23.61 -30.75 16.24
CA ALA A 192 -24.07 -29.56 16.98
C ALA A 192 -24.79 -28.53 16.06
N MET A 193 -24.45 -28.49 14.77
CA MET A 193 -25.06 -27.63 13.74
C MET A 193 -26.21 -28.31 12.97
N GLY A 194 -26.63 -29.50 13.40
CA GLY A 194 -27.71 -30.24 12.78
C GLY A 194 -27.26 -31.45 11.98
N TYR A 195 -28.11 -31.89 11.03
CA TYR A 195 -27.84 -33.08 10.23
C TYR A 195 -26.89 -32.79 9.07
N VAL A 196 -25.84 -33.58 8.99
CA VAL A 196 -24.79 -33.50 7.96
C VAL A 196 -24.62 -34.88 7.32
N CYS A 197 -24.49 -34.93 6.01
CA CYS A 197 -24.11 -36.13 5.26
C CYS A 197 -22.78 -35.86 4.54
N VAL A 198 -21.87 -36.81 4.65
CA VAL A 198 -20.57 -36.80 3.95
C VAL A 198 -20.60 -37.90 2.90
N ASP A 199 -20.63 -37.51 1.64
CA ASP A 199 -20.68 -38.42 0.51
C ASP A 199 -19.30 -38.56 -0.15
N GLN A 200 -19.05 -39.72 -0.74
CA GLN A 200 -17.83 -39.99 -1.47
C GLN A 200 -17.78 -39.16 -2.77
N ALA A 201 -16.65 -38.51 -3.02
CA ALA A 201 -16.39 -37.75 -4.23
C ALA A 201 -15.29 -38.40 -5.12
N PRO A 202 -15.13 -37.99 -6.39
CA PRO A 202 -14.20 -38.65 -7.31
C PRO A 202 -12.74 -38.71 -6.84
N GLY A 203 -12.29 -37.77 -6.02
CA GLY A 203 -10.93 -37.73 -5.48
C GLY A 203 -10.67 -38.66 -4.28
N TYR A 204 -11.69 -39.37 -3.76
CA TYR A 204 -11.58 -40.14 -2.55
C TYR A 204 -10.44 -41.16 -2.55
N SER A 205 -10.35 -42.00 -3.59
CA SER A 205 -9.33 -43.03 -3.68
C SER A 205 -7.91 -42.45 -3.73
N ALA A 206 -7.72 -41.33 -4.44
CA ALA A 206 -6.43 -40.66 -4.50
C ALA A 206 -6.06 -39.98 -3.17
N PHE A 207 -7.07 -39.43 -2.46
CA PHE A 207 -6.87 -38.76 -1.20
C PHE A 207 -6.47 -39.71 -0.04
N VAL A 208 -7.08 -40.87 0.00
CA VAL A 208 -6.84 -41.84 1.09
C VAL A 208 -5.66 -42.76 0.80
N ASN A 209 -5.22 -42.92 -0.47
CA ASN A 209 -4.11 -43.78 -0.83
C ASN A 209 -2.81 -43.38 -0.10
N GLY A 210 -2.27 -44.34 0.69
CA GLY A 210 -1.01 -44.18 1.41
C GLY A 210 -1.11 -43.47 2.77
N HIS A 211 -2.30 -43.12 3.23
CA HIS A 211 -2.53 -42.51 4.54
C HIS A 211 -3.63 -43.26 5.30
N GLU A 212 -3.46 -43.45 6.62
CA GLU A 212 -4.51 -44.04 7.46
C GLU A 212 -5.70 -43.07 7.62
N SER A 213 -5.45 -41.79 7.76
CA SER A 213 -6.46 -40.74 7.81
C SER A 213 -5.86 -39.42 7.32
N ARG A 214 -6.71 -38.55 6.80
CA ARG A 214 -6.36 -37.17 6.42
C ARG A 214 -7.46 -36.21 6.84
N LYS A 215 -7.04 -35.04 7.34
CA LYS A 215 -7.95 -33.99 7.76
C LYS A 215 -8.33 -33.10 6.59
N LEU A 216 -9.61 -32.72 6.57
CA LEU A 216 -10.20 -31.84 5.59
C LEU A 216 -10.99 -30.75 6.31
N HIS A 217 -10.66 -29.51 6.06
CA HIS A 217 -11.42 -28.36 6.57
C HIS A 217 -12.54 -28.03 5.57
N VAL A 218 -13.77 -28.09 6.04
CA VAL A 218 -14.97 -27.80 5.25
C VAL A 218 -15.61 -26.54 5.81
N THR A 219 -15.67 -25.50 5.01
CA THR A 219 -16.27 -24.22 5.41
C THR A 219 -17.49 -23.95 4.55
N ARG A 220 -18.66 -23.85 5.18
CA ARG A 220 -19.88 -23.35 4.56
C ARG A 220 -20.05 -21.88 4.86
N THR A 221 -20.07 -21.06 3.86
CA THR A 221 -20.38 -19.63 3.94
C THR A 221 -21.86 -19.40 3.63
N ASN A 222 -22.47 -18.34 4.21
CA ASN A 222 -23.82 -17.97 3.82
C ASN A 222 -23.86 -17.54 2.33
N LEU A 223 -25.02 -17.68 1.69
CA LEU A 223 -25.15 -17.44 0.23
C LEU A 223 -24.85 -16.00 -0.16
N TYR A 224 -25.13 -15.02 0.68
CA TYR A 224 -24.84 -13.62 0.38
C TYR A 224 -23.34 -13.34 0.45
N ALA A 225 -22.65 -13.83 1.49
CA ALA A 225 -21.19 -13.71 1.59
C ALA A 225 -20.48 -14.45 0.45
N MET A 226 -20.99 -15.60 0.03
CA MET A 226 -20.51 -16.29 -1.17
C MET A 226 -20.67 -15.41 -2.42
N THR A 227 -21.84 -14.80 -2.59
CA THR A 227 -22.11 -13.92 -3.73
C THR A 227 -21.20 -12.70 -3.74
N ASP A 228 -21.00 -12.08 -2.57
CA ASP A 228 -20.09 -10.94 -2.42
C ASP A 228 -18.63 -11.34 -2.72
N HIS A 229 -18.21 -12.52 -2.30
CA HIS A 229 -16.88 -13.06 -2.62
C HIS A 229 -16.70 -13.28 -4.13
N ILE A 230 -17.72 -13.88 -4.80
CA ILE A 230 -17.70 -14.05 -6.25
C ILE A 230 -17.61 -12.68 -6.93
N LYS A 231 -18.43 -11.70 -6.50
CA LYS A 231 -18.43 -10.34 -7.03
C LYS A 231 -17.08 -9.63 -6.84
N ALA A 232 -16.46 -9.74 -5.67
CA ALA A 232 -15.15 -9.15 -5.40
C ALA A 232 -14.01 -9.76 -6.24
N SER A 233 -14.15 -11.04 -6.62
CA SER A 233 -13.18 -11.76 -7.42
C SER A 233 -13.42 -11.62 -8.92
N LEU A 234 -14.64 -11.20 -9.34
CA LEU A 234 -15.05 -10.99 -10.72
C LEU A 234 -14.79 -9.54 -11.13
N SER A 235 -14.14 -9.37 -12.27
CA SER A 235 -14.02 -8.09 -12.95
C SER A 235 -14.56 -8.24 -14.37
N ALA A 236 -15.43 -7.34 -14.79
CA ALA A 236 -15.90 -7.27 -16.15
C ALA A 236 -15.57 -5.90 -16.73
N SER A 237 -15.10 -5.89 -17.96
CA SER A 237 -14.74 -4.66 -18.69
C SER A 237 -15.03 -4.82 -20.18
N ILE A 238 -15.27 -3.71 -20.84
CA ILE A 238 -15.38 -3.69 -22.31
C ILE A 238 -13.96 -3.74 -22.87
N SER A 239 -13.74 -4.64 -23.84
CA SER A 239 -12.41 -4.89 -24.41
C SER A 239 -11.82 -3.66 -25.10
N GLU A 240 -12.66 -2.92 -25.84
CA GLU A 240 -12.31 -1.65 -26.52
C GLU A 240 -13.51 -0.71 -26.50
N GLU A 241 -13.28 0.60 -26.44
CA GLU A 241 -14.29 1.66 -26.25
C GLU A 241 -15.49 1.62 -27.24
N LYS A 242 -15.31 1.00 -28.42
CA LYS A 242 -16.36 0.86 -29.45
C LYS A 242 -16.74 -0.59 -29.76
N ALA A 243 -16.17 -1.53 -29.01
CA ALA A 243 -16.46 -2.95 -29.22
C ALA A 243 -17.66 -3.40 -28.39
N THR A 244 -18.41 -4.36 -28.94
CA THR A 244 -19.46 -5.05 -28.20
C THR A 244 -18.98 -6.32 -27.53
N VAL A 245 -17.68 -6.33 -27.14
CA VAL A 245 -17.01 -7.45 -26.48
C VAL A 245 -16.79 -7.13 -25.02
N ILE A 246 -17.26 -8.02 -24.16
CA ILE A 246 -17.05 -7.94 -22.71
C ILE A 246 -16.00 -8.98 -22.32
N ASP A 247 -14.98 -8.54 -21.64
CA ASP A 247 -13.98 -9.40 -21.01
C ASP A 247 -14.35 -9.63 -19.55
N LEU A 248 -14.59 -10.88 -19.20
CA LEU A 248 -14.88 -11.35 -17.86
C LEU A 248 -13.61 -11.96 -17.28
N THR A 249 -13.13 -11.42 -16.18
CA THR A 249 -11.93 -11.89 -15.50
C THR A 249 -12.30 -12.35 -14.09
N TYR A 250 -11.88 -13.55 -13.72
CA TYR A 250 -12.08 -14.09 -12.39
C TYR A 250 -10.77 -14.54 -11.77
N LYS A 251 -10.58 -14.21 -10.48
CA LYS A 251 -9.38 -14.55 -9.72
C LYS A 251 -9.70 -15.59 -8.67
N ASP A 252 -8.96 -16.71 -8.69
CA ASP A 252 -9.14 -17.81 -7.74
C ASP A 252 -7.82 -18.53 -7.46
N GLN A 253 -7.77 -19.23 -6.34
CA GLN A 253 -6.63 -20.11 -6.01
C GLN A 253 -6.58 -21.36 -6.92
N LEU A 254 -7.71 -21.75 -7.47
CA LEU A 254 -7.85 -22.92 -8.32
C LEU A 254 -8.25 -22.52 -9.73
N THR A 255 -7.45 -22.91 -10.71
CA THR A 255 -7.68 -22.61 -12.13
C THR A 255 -8.98 -23.20 -12.65
N GLN A 256 -9.27 -24.45 -12.29
CA GLN A 256 -10.49 -25.13 -12.71
C GLN A 256 -11.75 -24.47 -12.14
N ARG A 257 -11.72 -24.09 -10.85
CA ARG A 257 -12.86 -23.39 -10.24
C ARG A 257 -13.11 -22.04 -10.90
N ALA A 258 -12.04 -21.29 -11.20
CA ALA A 258 -12.18 -20.03 -11.92
C ALA A 258 -12.80 -20.19 -13.33
N GLU A 259 -12.41 -21.23 -14.06
CA GLU A 259 -12.98 -21.55 -15.38
C GLU A 259 -14.45 -21.96 -15.27
N ASP A 260 -14.79 -22.81 -14.29
CA ASP A 260 -16.17 -23.26 -14.07
C ASP A 260 -17.07 -22.10 -13.64
N VAL A 261 -16.58 -21.18 -12.79
CA VAL A 261 -17.32 -19.99 -12.37
C VAL A 261 -17.62 -19.10 -13.56
N LEU A 262 -16.64 -18.78 -14.39
CA LEU A 262 -16.85 -17.96 -15.59
C LEU A 262 -17.82 -18.60 -16.57
N ASN A 263 -17.67 -19.90 -16.84
CA ASN A 263 -18.56 -20.64 -17.72
C ASN A 263 -19.99 -20.65 -17.19
N THR A 264 -20.16 -20.86 -15.89
CA THR A 264 -21.47 -20.90 -15.25
C THR A 264 -22.13 -19.53 -15.24
N ILE A 265 -21.39 -18.45 -14.93
CA ILE A 265 -21.90 -17.07 -15.00
C ILE A 265 -22.41 -16.78 -16.42
N ILE A 266 -21.60 -17.08 -17.43
CA ILE A 266 -22.01 -16.88 -18.83
C ILE A 266 -23.26 -17.71 -19.16
N SER A 267 -23.33 -18.96 -18.71
CA SER A 267 -24.46 -19.85 -18.94
C SER A 267 -25.73 -19.36 -18.26
N VAL A 268 -25.65 -18.97 -17.00
CA VAL A 268 -26.77 -18.41 -16.22
C VAL A 268 -27.27 -17.11 -16.86
N TYR A 269 -26.36 -16.20 -17.19
CA TYR A 269 -26.71 -14.96 -17.89
C TYR A 269 -27.44 -15.21 -19.19
N ARG A 270 -26.94 -16.14 -20.01
CA ARG A 270 -27.57 -16.54 -21.30
C ARG A 270 -28.95 -17.14 -21.09
N LYS A 271 -29.11 -17.98 -20.08
CA LYS A 271 -30.39 -18.59 -19.72
C LYS A 271 -31.41 -17.52 -19.29
N ASN A 272 -31.01 -16.63 -18.36
CA ASN A 272 -31.88 -15.55 -17.89
C ASN A 272 -32.30 -14.63 -19.02
N TRP A 273 -31.33 -14.22 -19.87
CA TRP A 273 -31.63 -13.39 -21.04
C TRP A 273 -32.66 -14.06 -21.95
N MET A 274 -32.52 -15.37 -22.18
CA MET A 274 -33.48 -16.13 -23.01
C MET A 274 -34.86 -16.23 -22.36
N GLU A 275 -34.92 -16.45 -21.05
CA GLU A 275 -36.16 -16.49 -20.28
C GLU A 275 -36.88 -15.14 -20.34
N ASP A 276 -36.16 -14.04 -20.13
CA ASP A 276 -36.68 -12.68 -20.21
C ASP A 276 -37.23 -12.38 -21.62
N LYS A 277 -36.45 -12.71 -22.67
CA LYS A 277 -36.87 -12.52 -24.04
C LYS A 277 -38.15 -13.34 -24.38
N ASN A 278 -38.19 -14.57 -23.91
CA ASN A 278 -39.37 -15.44 -24.07
C ASN A 278 -40.58 -14.88 -23.35
N GLN A 279 -40.47 -14.39 -22.14
CA GLN A 279 -41.59 -13.78 -21.39
C GLN A 279 -42.14 -12.54 -22.12
N MET A 280 -41.25 -11.67 -22.63
CA MET A 280 -41.66 -10.52 -23.45
C MET A 280 -42.43 -10.95 -24.70
N THR A 281 -41.90 -11.97 -25.40
CA THR A 281 -42.52 -12.49 -26.62
C THR A 281 -43.89 -13.11 -26.35
N VAL A 282 -44.02 -13.86 -25.26
CA VAL A 282 -45.31 -14.45 -24.85
C VAL A 282 -46.32 -13.35 -24.46
N SER A 283 -45.90 -12.33 -23.71
CA SER A 283 -46.76 -11.20 -23.35
C SER A 283 -47.23 -10.46 -24.61
N THR A 284 -46.30 -10.22 -25.56
CA THR A 284 -46.64 -9.59 -26.86
C THR A 284 -47.60 -10.42 -27.67
N SER A 285 -47.40 -11.75 -27.76
CA SER A 285 -48.32 -12.68 -28.46
C SER A 285 -49.74 -12.65 -27.87
N HIS A 286 -49.82 -12.68 -26.52
CA HIS A 286 -51.14 -12.59 -25.83
C HIS A 286 -51.81 -11.24 -26.15
N PHE A 287 -51.09 -10.15 -26.06
CA PHE A 287 -51.59 -8.81 -26.35
C PHE A 287 -52.14 -8.70 -27.80
N ILE A 288 -51.36 -9.15 -28.79
CA ILE A 288 -51.75 -9.10 -30.19
C ILE A 288 -52.97 -9.97 -30.44
N THR A 289 -53.02 -11.16 -29.83
CA THR A 289 -54.15 -12.09 -29.98
C THR A 289 -55.43 -11.50 -29.41
N GLU A 290 -55.40 -10.92 -28.24
CA GLU A 290 -56.52 -10.22 -27.59
C GLU A 290 -57.01 -9.08 -28.47
N ARG A 291 -56.09 -8.30 -29.04
CA ARG A 291 -56.41 -7.15 -29.87
C ARG A 291 -57.00 -7.55 -31.22
N LEU A 292 -56.50 -8.62 -31.83
CA LEU A 292 -57.09 -9.21 -33.03
C LEU A 292 -58.56 -9.61 -32.82
N GLY A 293 -58.88 -10.27 -31.70
CA GLY A 293 -60.23 -10.65 -31.38
C GLY A 293 -61.16 -9.44 -31.15
N VAL A 294 -60.65 -8.29 -30.69
CA VAL A 294 -61.44 -7.04 -30.63
C VAL A 294 -61.71 -6.47 -32.02
N ILE A 295 -60.66 -6.35 -32.82
CA ILE A 295 -60.76 -5.76 -34.17
C ILE A 295 -61.65 -6.63 -35.10
N GLU A 296 -61.50 -7.94 -34.99
CA GLU A 296 -62.37 -8.85 -35.76
C GLU A 296 -63.85 -8.61 -35.45
N ARG A 297 -64.23 -8.47 -34.21
CA ARG A 297 -65.64 -8.14 -33.81
C ARG A 297 -66.06 -6.77 -34.37
N GLU A 298 -65.20 -5.74 -34.17
CA GLU A 298 -65.53 -4.40 -34.65
C GLU A 298 -65.59 -4.31 -36.18
N LEU A 299 -64.78 -5.08 -36.90
CA LEU A 299 -64.83 -5.17 -38.37
C LEU A 299 -66.16 -5.84 -38.79
N GLY A 300 -66.55 -6.97 -38.15
CA GLY A 300 -67.74 -7.66 -38.40
C GLY A 300 -69.04 -6.79 -38.16
N ASP A 301 -68.97 -5.89 -37.14
CA ASP A 301 -70.08 -4.94 -36.92
C ASP A 301 -70.13 -3.87 -38.00
N VAL A 302 -68.99 -3.31 -38.40
CA VAL A 302 -68.96 -2.35 -39.55
C VAL A 302 -69.43 -3.01 -40.87
N ASP A 303 -69.05 -4.27 -41.14
CA ASP A 303 -69.53 -5.03 -42.31
C ASP A 303 -71.00 -5.25 -42.32
N LYS A 304 -71.60 -5.57 -41.15
CA LYS A 304 -73.05 -5.67 -40.97
C LYS A 304 -73.73 -4.32 -41.24
N ASP A 305 -73.14 -3.20 -40.73
CA ASP A 305 -73.68 -1.85 -40.91
C ASP A 305 -73.75 -1.48 -42.41
N ILE A 306 -72.61 -1.69 -43.12
CA ILE A 306 -72.48 -1.46 -44.56
C ILE A 306 -73.49 -2.30 -45.30
N SER A 307 -73.57 -3.62 -45.02
CA SER A 307 -74.52 -4.55 -45.66
C SER A 307 -75.96 -4.16 -45.44
N SER A 308 -76.31 -3.85 -44.17
CA SER A 308 -77.71 -3.43 -43.84
C SER A 308 -78.09 -2.09 -44.49
N PHE A 309 -77.12 -1.16 -44.57
CA PHE A 309 -77.35 0.15 -45.23
C PHE A 309 -77.54 -0.02 -46.73
N LYS A 310 -76.70 -0.83 -47.43
CA LYS A 310 -76.84 -1.17 -48.86
C LYS A 310 -78.15 -1.82 -49.14
N SER A 311 -78.60 -2.77 -48.29
CA SER A 311 -79.87 -3.51 -48.46
C SER A 311 -81.10 -2.62 -48.30
N ARG A 312 -81.07 -1.70 -47.33
CA ARG A 312 -82.23 -0.78 -47.06
C ARG A 312 -82.45 0.26 -48.17
N ASN A 313 -81.36 0.70 -48.82
CA ASN A 313 -81.41 1.86 -49.76
C ASN A 313 -81.42 1.47 -51.24
N LEU A 314 -81.46 0.17 -51.62
CA LEU A 314 -81.50 -0.36 -53.00
C LEU A 314 -80.56 0.36 -53.96
N LEU A 315 -79.30 0.62 -53.58
CA LEU A 315 -78.27 1.37 -54.37
C LEU A 315 -77.50 0.36 -55.25
N PRO A 316 -77.77 0.33 -56.60
CA PRO A 316 -76.84 -0.29 -57.52
C PRO A 316 -75.79 0.77 -57.91
N ASP A 317 -74.54 0.39 -57.71
CA ASP A 317 -73.29 0.89 -58.34
C ASP A 317 -73.06 2.40 -58.41
N VAL A 318 -72.57 2.91 -57.37
CA VAL A 318 -71.87 4.21 -57.30
C VAL A 318 -70.39 4.09 -57.71
N GLU A 319 -70.01 2.96 -58.22
CA GLU A 319 -68.60 2.54 -58.39
C GLU A 319 -67.89 3.29 -59.55
N THR A 320 -68.55 3.66 -60.61
CA THR A 320 -67.88 4.30 -61.77
C THR A 320 -67.54 5.75 -61.63
N ALA A 321 -68.32 6.54 -60.85
CA ALA A 321 -68.00 7.93 -60.58
C ALA A 321 -66.92 8.13 -59.49
N ALA A 322 -66.85 7.14 -58.58
CA ALA A 322 -65.89 7.18 -57.48
C ALA A 322 -64.47 6.78 -57.92
N GLN A 323 -64.34 6.00 -59.00
CA GLN A 323 -63.01 5.52 -59.41
C GLN A 323 -62.02 6.61 -59.88
N GLN A 324 -62.54 7.67 -60.52
CA GLN A 324 -61.67 8.81 -60.92
C GLN A 324 -61.24 9.74 -59.72
N TYR A 325 -62.00 9.71 -58.62
CA TYR A 325 -61.67 10.43 -57.41
C TYR A 325 -60.85 9.60 -56.44
N MET A 326 -60.99 8.26 -56.45
CA MET A 326 -60.23 7.34 -55.65
C MET A 326 -58.71 7.42 -55.94
N GLN A 327 -58.38 7.67 -57.21
CA GLN A 327 -56.94 7.75 -57.54
C GLN A 327 -56.22 8.97 -57.02
N LYS A 328 -56.90 10.10 -56.88
CA LYS A 328 -56.30 11.33 -56.27
C LYS A 328 -56.32 11.40 -54.72
N SER A 329 -57.36 10.71 -54.14
CA SER A 329 -57.50 10.65 -52.69
C SER A 329 -56.72 9.44 -52.07
N GLY A 330 -56.30 8.48 -52.89
CA GLY A 330 -55.77 7.22 -52.41
C GLY A 330 -54.47 7.32 -51.61
N ASP A 331 -53.68 8.31 -51.93
CA ASP A 331 -52.43 8.53 -51.17
C ASP A 331 -52.67 9.24 -49.82
N VAL A 332 -53.64 10.15 -49.79
CA VAL A 332 -54.05 10.79 -48.53
C VAL A 332 -54.84 9.83 -47.65
N ASP A 333 -55.70 8.99 -48.23
CA ASP A 333 -56.42 7.95 -47.52
C ASP A 333 -55.44 6.91 -46.89
N LYS A 334 -54.37 6.54 -47.61
CA LYS A 334 -53.36 5.64 -47.09
C LYS A 334 -52.66 6.26 -45.86
N GLN A 335 -52.27 7.51 -45.95
CA GLN A 335 -51.63 8.24 -44.84
C GLN A 335 -52.54 8.37 -43.63
N ILE A 336 -53.83 8.74 -43.88
CA ILE A 336 -54.85 8.81 -42.83
C ILE A 336 -55.03 7.43 -42.17
N LEU A 337 -55.08 6.37 -42.99
CA LEU A 337 -55.19 4.99 -42.51
C LEU A 337 -54.02 4.61 -41.61
N GLU A 338 -52.81 4.91 -42.03
CA GLU A 338 -51.60 4.65 -41.29
C GLU A 338 -51.56 5.40 -39.96
N LEU A 339 -51.87 6.71 -39.99
CA LEU A 339 -51.95 7.52 -38.78
C LEU A 339 -53.05 7.04 -37.82
N ASN A 340 -54.21 6.62 -38.30
CA ASN A 340 -55.28 6.09 -37.48
C ASN A 340 -54.87 4.73 -36.84
N SER A 341 -54.15 3.88 -37.57
CA SER A 341 -53.60 2.65 -37.04
C SER A 341 -52.62 2.93 -35.88
N ARG A 342 -51.68 3.82 -36.09
CA ARG A 342 -50.73 4.26 -35.07
C ARG A 342 -51.44 4.90 -33.86
N LEU A 343 -52.45 5.76 -34.09
CA LEU A 343 -53.27 6.39 -33.07
C LEU A 343 -54.07 5.37 -32.23
N SER A 344 -54.68 4.39 -32.85
CA SER A 344 -55.39 3.33 -32.18
C SER A 344 -54.46 2.53 -31.27
N MET A 345 -53.26 2.21 -31.77
CA MET A 345 -52.28 1.47 -30.99
C MET A 345 -51.77 2.27 -29.83
N ALA A 346 -51.44 3.56 -30.01
CA ALA A 346 -51.00 4.45 -28.94
C ALA A 346 -52.08 4.61 -27.85
N ARG A 347 -53.35 4.76 -28.24
CA ARG A 347 -54.49 4.86 -27.28
C ARG A 347 -54.67 3.55 -26.50
N TYR A 348 -54.59 2.43 -27.16
CA TYR A 348 -54.70 1.15 -26.48
C TYR A 348 -53.58 0.93 -25.47
N LEU A 349 -52.32 1.22 -25.84
CA LEU A 349 -51.19 1.12 -24.91
C LEU A 349 -51.37 2.05 -23.72
N ARG A 350 -51.84 3.27 -23.96
CA ARG A 350 -52.18 4.23 -22.89
C ARG A 350 -53.25 3.63 -21.94
N ASP A 351 -54.32 3.09 -22.46
CA ASP A 351 -55.40 2.49 -21.69
C ASP A 351 -54.94 1.26 -20.89
N PHE A 352 -54.05 0.44 -21.47
CA PHE A 352 -53.36 -0.65 -20.80
C PHE A 352 -52.50 -0.17 -19.65
N LEU A 353 -51.76 0.88 -19.87
CA LEU A 353 -50.91 1.51 -18.84
C LEU A 353 -51.69 2.17 -17.72
N THR A 354 -52.85 2.77 -18.03
CA THR A 354 -53.72 3.44 -17.03
C THR A 354 -54.69 2.49 -16.34
N GLY A 355 -54.93 1.31 -16.89
CA GLY A 355 -55.80 0.29 -16.35
C GLY A 355 -55.26 -0.36 -15.06
N LYS A 356 -56.20 -0.84 -14.22
CA LYS A 356 -55.83 -1.50 -12.92
C LYS A 356 -55.19 -2.89 -13.13
N VAL A 357 -55.45 -3.53 -14.27
CA VAL A 357 -55.01 -4.91 -14.57
C VAL A 357 -53.53 -4.98 -14.91
N GLY A 358 -52.91 -3.91 -15.43
CA GLY A 358 -51.53 -3.90 -15.88
C GLY A 358 -50.45 -3.52 -14.87
N LYS A 359 -50.78 -3.44 -13.55
CA LYS A 359 -49.84 -2.86 -12.52
C LYS A 359 -48.65 -3.72 -12.29
N ASN A 360 -48.37 -4.82 -12.59
CA ASN A 360 -47.14 -5.62 -12.37
C ASN A 360 -46.87 -6.56 -13.53
N GLN A 361 -47.33 -6.16 -14.71
CA GLN A 361 -47.18 -6.94 -15.94
C GLN A 361 -46.13 -6.28 -16.83
N LEU A 362 -45.50 -7.11 -17.63
CA LEU A 362 -44.63 -6.65 -18.70
C LEU A 362 -45.44 -5.90 -19.75
N LEU A 363 -44.89 -4.81 -20.22
CA LEU A 363 -45.49 -4.10 -21.37
C LEU A 363 -45.16 -4.83 -22.68
N PRO A 364 -46.11 -4.89 -23.60
CA PRO A 364 -45.82 -5.46 -24.88
C PRO A 364 -44.74 -4.68 -25.60
N ALA A 365 -43.72 -5.36 -26.10
CA ALA A 365 -42.66 -4.77 -26.86
C ALA A 365 -42.96 -4.86 -28.37
N ASN A 366 -42.46 -3.93 -29.14
CA ASN A 366 -42.57 -3.94 -30.63
C ASN A 366 -44.00 -3.95 -31.17
N ILE A 367 -44.87 -3.13 -30.58
CA ILE A 367 -46.29 -3.03 -30.95
C ILE A 367 -46.55 -2.12 -32.19
N GLY A 368 -45.50 -1.66 -32.87
CA GLY A 368 -45.61 -0.86 -34.07
C GLY A 368 -46.07 0.60 -33.87
N ILE A 369 -45.74 1.16 -32.72
CA ILE A 369 -45.98 2.58 -32.45
C ILE A 369 -45.04 3.48 -33.27
N ASP A 370 -44.00 2.93 -33.83
CA ASP A 370 -42.98 3.64 -34.63
C ASP A 370 -42.50 4.92 -33.96
N SER A 371 -42.24 4.80 -32.64
CA SER A 371 -41.67 5.84 -31.80
C SER A 371 -40.52 5.27 -30.98
N PRO A 372 -39.26 5.45 -31.41
CA PRO A 372 -38.08 4.85 -30.77
C PRO A 372 -37.95 5.25 -29.30
N GLY A 373 -38.37 6.46 -28.96
CA GLY A 373 -38.35 6.94 -27.58
C GLY A 373 -39.33 6.20 -26.66
N ILE A 374 -40.53 5.88 -27.14
CA ILE A 374 -41.52 5.11 -26.40
C ILE A 374 -41.06 3.64 -26.29
N GLU A 375 -40.57 3.08 -27.39
CA GLU A 375 -40.05 1.70 -27.38
C GLU A 375 -38.89 1.49 -26.44
N GLN A 376 -37.97 2.49 -26.35
CA GLN A 376 -36.85 2.47 -25.39
C GLN A 376 -37.36 2.53 -23.96
N GLN A 377 -38.33 3.41 -23.68
CA GLN A 377 -38.93 3.52 -22.35
C GLN A 377 -39.66 2.23 -21.96
N ILE A 378 -40.35 1.58 -22.87
CA ILE A 378 -41.01 0.27 -22.63
C ILE A 378 -39.96 -0.81 -22.34
N THR A 379 -38.86 -0.82 -23.10
CA THR A 379 -37.79 -1.79 -22.93
C THR A 379 -37.13 -1.65 -21.54
N GLU A 380 -36.86 -0.42 -21.12
CA GLU A 380 -36.27 -0.15 -19.80
C GLU A 380 -37.28 -0.46 -18.66
N TYR A 381 -38.54 -0.11 -18.85
CA TYR A 381 -39.59 -0.50 -17.90
C TYR A 381 -39.70 -2.03 -17.76
N ASN A 382 -39.70 -2.75 -18.87
CA ASN A 382 -39.79 -4.21 -18.83
C ASN A 382 -38.59 -4.84 -18.14
N LYS A 383 -37.37 -4.28 -18.35
CA LYS A 383 -36.18 -4.71 -17.68
C LYS A 383 -36.29 -4.54 -16.16
N GLN A 384 -36.67 -3.36 -15.70
CA GLN A 384 -36.87 -3.11 -14.28
C GLN A 384 -38.01 -3.92 -13.67
N GLN A 385 -39.06 -4.18 -14.43
CA GLN A 385 -40.18 -5.04 -14.02
C GLN A 385 -39.73 -6.50 -13.83
N LEU A 386 -38.86 -7.01 -14.71
CA LEU A 386 -38.25 -8.33 -14.58
C LEU A 386 -37.33 -8.43 -13.37
N GLU A 387 -36.49 -7.41 -13.15
CA GLU A 387 -35.62 -7.32 -11.99
C GLU A 387 -36.45 -7.30 -10.68
N ARG A 388 -37.51 -6.51 -10.65
CA ARG A 388 -38.49 -6.49 -9.56
C ARG A 388 -39.13 -7.85 -9.32
N ASN A 389 -39.59 -8.52 -10.40
CA ASN A 389 -40.23 -9.84 -10.30
C ASN A 389 -39.25 -10.91 -9.79
N ASN A 390 -37.99 -10.87 -10.26
CA ASN A 390 -36.93 -11.75 -9.78
C ASN A 390 -36.64 -11.49 -8.30
N LEU A 391 -36.64 -10.22 -7.88
CA LEU A 391 -36.41 -9.86 -6.48
C LEU A 391 -37.56 -10.39 -5.59
N VAL A 392 -38.82 -10.26 -6.04
CA VAL A 392 -39.99 -10.79 -5.32
C VAL A 392 -39.97 -12.30 -5.24
N ALA A 393 -39.56 -12.98 -6.34
CA ALA A 393 -39.45 -14.44 -6.36
C ALA A 393 -38.40 -14.98 -5.36
N ASN A 394 -37.36 -14.22 -5.13
CA ASN A 394 -36.24 -14.60 -4.25
C ASN A 394 -36.31 -13.96 -2.84
N SER A 395 -37.28 -13.05 -2.59
CA SER A 395 -37.45 -12.38 -1.31
C SER A 395 -38.92 -12.15 -0.99
N SER A 396 -39.28 -11.36 -0.02
CA SER A 396 -40.69 -11.01 0.29
C SER A 396 -41.08 -9.72 -0.43
N GLU A 397 -42.38 -9.56 -0.75
CA GLU A 397 -42.94 -8.28 -1.22
C GLU A 397 -42.71 -7.11 -0.26
N GLN A 398 -42.40 -7.39 1.00
CA GLN A 398 -42.09 -6.38 2.04
C GLN A 398 -40.62 -5.93 2.02
N ASN A 399 -39.80 -6.40 1.10
CA ASN A 399 -38.42 -5.96 0.99
C ASN A 399 -38.36 -4.48 0.58
N PRO A 400 -37.61 -3.60 1.30
CA PRO A 400 -37.48 -2.18 0.95
C PRO A 400 -37.05 -1.94 -0.51
N LEU A 401 -36.20 -2.77 -1.06
CA LEU A 401 -35.77 -2.69 -2.46
C LEU A 401 -36.92 -2.92 -3.45
N VAL A 402 -37.89 -3.77 -3.10
CA VAL A 402 -39.09 -3.95 -3.94
C VAL A 402 -39.91 -2.67 -3.97
N ALA A 403 -40.02 -1.96 -2.86
CA ALA A 403 -40.71 -0.67 -2.79
C ALA A 403 -40.00 0.41 -3.64
N ASP A 404 -38.68 0.42 -3.67
CA ASP A 404 -37.88 1.33 -4.50
C ASP A 404 -38.11 1.04 -6.00
N TYR A 405 -38.13 -0.25 -6.40
CA TYR A 405 -38.48 -0.66 -7.75
C TYR A 405 -39.92 -0.27 -8.10
N ASP A 406 -40.87 -0.50 -7.21
CA ASP A 406 -42.28 -0.13 -7.42
C ASP A 406 -42.44 1.38 -7.60
N GLN A 407 -41.71 2.20 -6.87
CA GLN A 407 -41.69 3.66 -7.03
C GLN A 407 -41.04 4.08 -8.35
N SER A 408 -39.92 3.48 -8.72
CA SER A 408 -39.26 3.70 -10.01
C SER A 408 -40.16 3.32 -11.18
N LEU A 409 -40.73 2.12 -11.13
CA LEU A 409 -41.67 1.63 -12.14
C LEU A 409 -42.90 2.51 -12.26
N ALA A 410 -43.46 3.00 -11.16
CA ALA A 410 -44.56 3.97 -11.18
C ALA A 410 -44.20 5.28 -11.89
N SER A 411 -43.00 5.80 -11.60
CA SER A 411 -42.47 7.00 -12.25
C SER A 411 -42.23 6.79 -13.76
N MET A 412 -41.64 5.66 -14.14
CA MET A 412 -41.44 5.31 -15.53
C MET A 412 -42.77 5.12 -16.26
N ARG A 413 -43.74 4.44 -15.65
CA ARG A 413 -45.07 4.28 -16.19
C ARG A 413 -45.72 5.63 -16.46
N HIS A 414 -45.61 6.57 -15.53
CA HIS A 414 -46.11 7.93 -15.71
C HIS A 414 -45.41 8.63 -16.89
N SER A 415 -44.07 8.52 -16.97
CA SER A 415 -43.30 9.04 -18.10
C SER A 415 -43.69 8.45 -19.43
N ILE A 416 -43.92 7.13 -19.52
CA ILE A 416 -44.37 6.46 -20.72
C ILE A 416 -45.77 6.94 -21.13
N VAL A 417 -46.69 7.06 -20.17
CA VAL A 417 -48.04 7.61 -20.45
C VAL A 417 -47.97 9.03 -21.00
N THR A 418 -47.14 9.88 -20.41
CA THR A 418 -46.94 11.27 -20.86
C THR A 418 -46.34 11.29 -22.28
N SER A 419 -45.38 10.43 -22.57
CA SER A 419 -44.80 10.31 -23.91
C SER A 419 -45.81 9.86 -24.94
N ILE A 420 -46.67 8.88 -24.57
CA ILE A 420 -47.78 8.41 -25.40
C ILE A 420 -48.83 9.50 -25.62
N ASP A 421 -49.22 10.24 -24.59
CA ASP A 421 -50.15 11.36 -24.70
C ASP A 421 -49.63 12.43 -25.67
N ASN A 422 -48.35 12.81 -25.59
CA ASN A 422 -47.72 13.74 -26.51
C ASN A 422 -47.70 13.17 -27.94
N PHE A 423 -47.42 11.88 -28.08
CA PHE A 423 -47.45 11.22 -29.38
C PHE A 423 -48.87 11.20 -29.98
N VAL A 424 -49.89 10.92 -29.17
CA VAL A 424 -51.31 10.96 -29.55
C VAL A 424 -51.71 12.38 -29.99
N VAL A 425 -51.25 13.43 -29.29
CA VAL A 425 -51.49 14.82 -29.68
C VAL A 425 -50.87 15.10 -31.05
N THR A 426 -49.61 14.65 -31.26
CA THR A 426 -48.91 14.82 -32.54
C THR A 426 -49.63 14.14 -33.67
N LEU A 427 -50.00 12.87 -33.46
CA LEU A 427 -50.76 12.12 -34.47
C LEU A 427 -52.14 12.72 -34.80
N ASN A 428 -52.86 13.22 -33.75
CA ASN A 428 -54.13 13.94 -33.97
C ASN A 428 -53.97 15.26 -34.75
N SER A 429 -52.88 16.02 -34.50
CA SER A 429 -52.56 17.21 -35.27
C SER A 429 -52.26 16.91 -36.74
N GLN A 430 -51.48 15.85 -37.00
CA GLN A 430 -51.18 15.38 -38.36
C GLN A 430 -52.46 14.90 -39.08
N LEU A 431 -53.26 14.15 -38.36
CA LEU A 431 -54.55 13.67 -38.89
C LEU A 431 -55.48 14.83 -39.20
N GLY A 432 -55.58 15.86 -38.29
CA GLY A 432 -56.38 17.05 -38.51
C GLY A 432 -55.97 17.83 -39.74
N ASN A 433 -54.63 18.00 -39.94
CA ASN A 433 -54.08 18.67 -41.12
C ASN A 433 -54.43 17.91 -42.43
N LEU A 434 -54.29 16.54 -42.41
CA LEU A 434 -54.62 15.74 -43.58
C LEU A 434 -56.15 15.76 -43.86
N GLN A 435 -56.99 15.66 -42.83
CA GLN A 435 -58.42 15.78 -42.94
C GLN A 435 -58.89 17.17 -43.43
N ALA A 436 -58.21 18.24 -42.99
CA ALA A 436 -58.48 19.60 -43.48
C ALA A 436 -58.19 19.74 -45.00
N ASN A 437 -57.06 19.14 -45.45
CA ASN A 437 -56.71 19.12 -46.87
C ASN A 437 -57.69 18.26 -47.68
N GLU A 438 -58.14 17.14 -47.14
CA GLU A 438 -59.16 16.31 -47.77
C GLU A 438 -60.53 17.02 -47.87
N ALA A 439 -60.95 17.68 -46.80
CA ALA A 439 -62.22 18.43 -46.78
C ALA A 439 -62.25 19.55 -47.81
N GLN A 440 -61.12 20.21 -48.06
CA GLN A 440 -60.96 21.25 -49.09
C GLN A 440 -61.12 20.63 -50.51
N THR A 441 -60.61 19.42 -50.72
CA THR A 441 -60.72 18.71 -51.97
C THR A 441 -62.14 18.16 -52.19
N THR A 442 -62.84 17.71 -51.13
CA THR A 442 -64.21 17.16 -51.17
C THR A 442 -65.31 18.20 -51.36
N SER A 443 -65.06 19.49 -50.88
CA SER A 443 -66.06 20.57 -51.10
C SER A 443 -66.30 20.93 -52.54
N GLN A 444 -65.41 20.53 -53.46
CA GLN A 444 -65.60 20.73 -54.93
C GLN A 444 -66.52 19.73 -55.62
N ILE A 445 -67.07 18.75 -54.94
CA ILE A 445 -67.77 17.60 -55.54
C ILE A 445 -69.24 17.44 -55.14
N ALA A 446 -69.86 18.36 -54.48
CA ALA A 446 -71.12 18.23 -53.81
C ALA A 446 -72.37 18.40 -54.75
N SER A 447 -72.98 17.26 -55.14
CA SER A 447 -74.35 17.32 -55.65
C SER A 447 -75.25 16.12 -55.19
N ASN A 448 -74.83 15.15 -54.37
CA ASN A 448 -75.74 14.20 -53.71
C ASN A 448 -75.17 13.64 -52.37
N PRO A 449 -75.45 14.28 -51.28
CA PRO A 449 -74.43 14.31 -50.21
C PRO A 449 -74.61 13.36 -49.05
N SER A 450 -75.79 12.91 -48.68
CA SER A 450 -75.95 12.27 -47.38
C SER A 450 -75.64 10.75 -47.35
N GLN A 451 -76.01 10.07 -48.38
CA GLN A 451 -75.90 8.58 -48.48
C GLN A 451 -74.47 8.18 -48.93
N ALA A 452 -73.93 8.94 -49.89
CA ALA A 452 -72.56 8.74 -50.34
C ALA A 452 -71.53 9.07 -49.22
N LYS A 453 -71.81 10.16 -48.47
CA LYS A 453 -70.99 10.53 -47.32
C LYS A 453 -71.03 9.50 -46.20
N TYR A 454 -72.21 8.91 -45.91
CA TYR A 454 -72.30 7.84 -44.91
C TYR A 454 -71.50 6.61 -45.34
N LEU A 455 -71.73 6.09 -46.58
CA LEU A 455 -70.98 4.95 -47.10
C LEU A 455 -69.48 5.22 -47.17
N GLN A 456 -69.05 6.41 -47.54
CA GLN A 456 -67.66 6.78 -47.57
C GLN A 456 -67.04 6.80 -46.12
N THR A 457 -67.83 7.28 -45.15
CA THR A 457 -67.33 7.35 -43.73
C THR A 457 -67.19 5.93 -43.12
N VAL A 458 -68.23 5.12 -43.32
CA VAL A 458 -68.22 3.73 -42.80
C VAL A 458 -67.23 2.85 -43.58
N GLY A 459 -67.17 3.02 -44.95
CA GLY A 459 -66.17 2.34 -45.78
C GLY A 459 -64.70 2.77 -45.39
N ARG A 460 -64.51 3.98 -44.99
CA ARG A 460 -63.17 4.41 -44.42
C ARG A 460 -62.93 3.71 -43.11
N GLN A 461 -63.89 3.67 -42.19
CA GLN A 461 -63.74 2.92 -40.93
C GLN A 461 -63.48 1.44 -41.18
N GLN A 462 -64.17 0.79 -42.18
CA GLN A 462 -63.88 -0.60 -42.56
C GLN A 462 -62.42 -0.76 -43.02
N LYS A 463 -61.97 0.08 -43.96
CA LYS A 463 -60.57 0.04 -44.44
C LYS A 463 -59.57 0.25 -43.40
N VAL A 464 -59.82 1.16 -42.44
CA VAL A 464 -58.94 1.41 -41.28
C VAL A 464 -58.85 0.17 -40.43
N LYS A 465 -59.99 -0.45 -40.08
CA LYS A 465 -60.06 -1.67 -39.25
C LYS A 465 -59.46 -2.87 -39.98
N GLU A 466 -59.68 -3.01 -41.26
CA GLU A 466 -59.06 -4.07 -42.09
C GLU A 466 -57.54 -3.94 -42.14
N ALA A 467 -57.03 -2.75 -42.37
CA ALA A 467 -55.59 -2.52 -42.39
C ALA A 467 -54.96 -2.76 -41.01
N LEU A 468 -55.66 -2.33 -39.94
CA LEU A 468 -55.19 -2.60 -38.60
C LEU A 468 -55.19 -4.12 -38.29
N TYR A 469 -56.21 -4.84 -38.75
CA TYR A 469 -56.29 -6.27 -38.61
C TYR A 469 -55.13 -6.98 -39.36
N LEU A 470 -54.87 -6.61 -40.60
CA LEU A 470 -53.76 -7.16 -41.38
C LEU A 470 -52.40 -6.82 -40.77
N PHE A 471 -52.26 -5.59 -40.26
CA PHE A 471 -51.07 -5.18 -39.56
C PHE A 471 -50.81 -6.00 -38.28
N LEU A 472 -51.87 -6.22 -37.48
CA LEU A 472 -51.75 -7.04 -36.28
C LEU A 472 -51.46 -8.51 -36.61
N LEU A 473 -52.03 -9.04 -37.68
CA LEU A 473 -51.68 -10.37 -38.18
C LEU A 473 -50.19 -10.46 -38.57
N GLN A 474 -49.70 -9.48 -39.30
CA GLN A 474 -48.29 -9.40 -39.64
C GLN A 474 -47.40 -9.34 -38.37
N LYS A 475 -47.79 -8.54 -37.42
CA LYS A 475 -47.05 -8.44 -36.15
C LYS A 475 -47.10 -9.70 -35.31
N ARG A 476 -48.24 -10.44 -35.36
CA ARG A 476 -48.32 -11.76 -34.74
C ARG A 476 -47.34 -12.73 -35.36
N GLU A 477 -47.30 -12.79 -36.70
CA GLU A 477 -46.39 -13.70 -37.40
C GLU A 477 -44.91 -13.33 -37.16
N GLU A 478 -44.59 -12.04 -37.17
CA GLU A 478 -43.25 -11.56 -36.80
C GLU A 478 -42.87 -11.98 -35.39
N ASN A 479 -43.82 -11.89 -34.44
CA ASN A 479 -43.56 -12.25 -33.05
C ASN A 479 -43.43 -13.79 -32.87
N GLU A 480 -44.25 -14.58 -33.55
CA GLU A 480 -44.12 -16.06 -33.54
C GLU A 480 -42.82 -16.51 -34.21
N LEU A 481 -42.36 -15.86 -35.27
CA LEU A 481 -41.05 -16.09 -35.87
C LEU A 481 -39.93 -15.71 -34.89
N SER A 482 -40.05 -14.57 -34.21
CA SER A 482 -39.10 -14.17 -33.20
C SER A 482 -38.98 -15.17 -32.06
N LYS A 483 -40.15 -15.73 -31.63
CA LYS A 483 -40.21 -16.78 -30.61
C LYS A 483 -39.54 -18.09 -31.10
N ALA A 484 -39.78 -18.48 -32.33
CA ALA A 484 -39.22 -19.69 -32.90
C ALA A 484 -37.70 -19.61 -33.11
N PHE A 485 -37.18 -18.42 -33.42
CA PHE A 485 -35.77 -18.17 -33.73
C PHE A 485 -35.02 -17.44 -32.61
N THR A 486 -35.51 -17.48 -31.37
CA THR A 486 -34.83 -16.87 -30.25
C THR A 486 -33.44 -17.53 -30.07
N ALA A 487 -32.41 -16.82 -30.48
CA ALA A 487 -31.01 -17.22 -30.30
C ALA A 487 -30.39 -16.38 -29.16
N TYR A 488 -29.36 -16.93 -28.52
CA TYR A 488 -28.62 -16.18 -27.51
C TYR A 488 -28.06 -14.88 -28.08
N ASN A 489 -28.18 -13.81 -27.32
CA ASN A 489 -27.57 -12.52 -27.67
C ASN A 489 -26.04 -12.54 -27.57
N THR A 490 -25.49 -13.58 -26.96
CA THR A 490 -24.04 -13.68 -26.70
C THR A 490 -23.37 -14.78 -27.50
N ARG A 491 -22.14 -14.52 -27.96
CA ARG A 491 -21.25 -15.51 -28.51
C ARG A 491 -19.95 -15.51 -27.73
N ILE A 492 -19.53 -16.67 -27.26
CA ILE A 492 -18.20 -16.81 -26.63
C ILE A 492 -17.15 -16.69 -27.74
N ILE A 493 -16.28 -15.69 -27.62
CA ILE A 493 -15.12 -15.50 -28.50
C ILE A 493 -13.95 -16.31 -27.97
N THR A 494 -13.62 -16.06 -26.68
CA THR A 494 -12.56 -16.76 -25.98
C THR A 494 -13.17 -17.47 -24.77
N PRO A 495 -13.10 -18.82 -24.73
CA PRO A 495 -13.50 -19.54 -23.52
C PRO A 495 -12.62 -19.16 -22.32
N PRO A 496 -13.04 -19.42 -21.07
CA PRO A 496 -12.23 -19.14 -19.91
C PRO A 496 -10.84 -19.76 -20.03
N THR A 497 -9.83 -18.93 -20.18
CA THR A 497 -8.42 -19.31 -20.33
C THR A 497 -7.52 -18.35 -19.56
N GLY A 498 -6.28 -18.72 -19.33
CA GLY A 498 -5.31 -17.86 -18.66
C GLY A 498 -3.96 -18.53 -18.48
N ASP A 499 -3.01 -17.78 -17.92
CA ASP A 499 -1.66 -18.28 -17.69
C ASP A 499 -1.65 -19.35 -16.58
N THR A 500 -0.72 -20.29 -16.68
CA THR A 500 -0.45 -21.29 -15.64
C THR A 500 0.28 -20.71 -14.43
N LYS A 501 0.82 -19.48 -14.54
CA LYS A 501 1.49 -18.78 -13.44
C LYS A 501 0.52 -17.98 -12.61
N PRO A 502 0.65 -17.97 -11.28
CA PRO A 502 -0.18 -17.14 -10.43
C PRO A 502 0.10 -15.65 -10.68
N VAL A 503 -0.96 -14.84 -10.72
CA VAL A 503 -0.87 -13.37 -10.86
C VAL A 503 -0.60 -12.69 -9.51
N GLN A 504 -0.92 -13.33 -8.40
CA GLN A 504 -0.66 -12.86 -7.04
C GLN A 504 -0.16 -14.03 -6.16
N PRO A 505 0.71 -13.77 -5.19
CA PRO A 505 1.43 -12.52 -4.96
C PRO A 505 2.48 -12.25 -6.05
N VAL A 506 2.70 -10.98 -6.40
CA VAL A 506 3.71 -10.60 -7.40
C VAL A 506 5.10 -10.72 -6.76
N ARG A 507 5.74 -11.88 -6.92
CA ARG A 507 7.02 -12.25 -6.29
C ARG A 507 8.09 -11.18 -6.47
N ARG A 508 8.22 -10.64 -7.71
CA ARG A 508 9.21 -9.60 -8.04
C ARG A 508 9.03 -8.34 -7.18
N ASN A 509 7.80 -7.87 -7.02
CA ASN A 509 7.53 -6.65 -6.28
C ASN A 509 7.79 -6.82 -4.78
N ILE A 510 7.40 -7.96 -4.21
CA ILE A 510 7.60 -8.27 -2.79
C ILE A 510 9.10 -8.36 -2.48
N ILE A 511 9.87 -9.08 -3.33
CA ILE A 511 11.33 -9.18 -3.18
C ILE A 511 11.98 -7.81 -3.32
N LEU A 512 11.54 -6.99 -4.29
CA LEU A 512 12.05 -5.64 -4.49
C LEU A 512 11.78 -4.74 -3.29
N VAL A 513 10.56 -4.75 -2.76
CA VAL A 513 10.21 -3.99 -1.54
C VAL A 513 11.03 -4.46 -0.35
N ALA A 514 11.18 -5.77 -0.15
CA ALA A 514 12.00 -6.33 0.92
C ALA A 514 13.47 -5.92 0.78
N PHE A 515 14.01 -5.90 -0.44
CA PHE A 515 15.38 -5.44 -0.71
C PHE A 515 15.54 -3.96 -0.39
N VAL A 516 14.63 -3.11 -0.85
CA VAL A 516 14.66 -1.66 -0.58
C VAL A 516 14.58 -1.40 0.93
N LEU A 517 13.68 -2.07 1.64
CA LEU A 517 13.56 -1.96 3.10
C LEU A 517 14.82 -2.47 3.79
N GLY A 518 15.40 -3.58 3.33
CA GLY A 518 16.64 -4.15 3.85
C GLY A 518 17.83 -3.20 3.75
N VAL A 519 17.86 -2.34 2.75
CA VAL A 519 18.87 -1.30 2.58
C VAL A 519 18.51 -0.03 3.36
N LEU A 520 17.25 0.39 3.35
CA LEU A 520 16.81 1.65 3.94
C LEU A 520 16.87 1.63 5.49
N ILE A 521 16.45 0.54 6.11
CA ILE A 521 16.42 0.42 7.58
C ILE A 521 17.78 0.69 8.22
N PRO A 522 18.90 0.04 7.80
CA PRO A 522 20.21 0.35 8.35
C PRO A 522 20.65 1.80 8.13
N VAL A 523 20.33 2.40 6.97
CA VAL A 523 20.64 3.81 6.69
C VAL A 523 19.94 4.72 7.70
N VAL A 524 18.63 4.52 7.93
CA VAL A 524 17.85 5.30 8.89
C VAL A 524 18.39 5.11 10.31
N VAL A 525 18.68 3.88 10.72
CA VAL A 525 19.22 3.59 12.05
C VAL A 525 20.59 4.25 12.25
N ILE A 526 21.46 4.19 11.24
CA ILE A 526 22.78 4.83 11.28
C ILE A 526 22.61 6.35 11.37
N PHE A 527 21.72 6.93 10.59
CA PHE A 527 21.43 8.37 10.57
C PHE A 527 20.91 8.86 11.93
N ILE A 528 19.89 8.18 12.49
CA ILE A 528 19.34 8.52 13.81
C ILE A 528 20.42 8.42 14.89
N ARG A 529 21.17 7.31 14.93
CA ARG A 529 22.23 7.08 15.92
C ARG A 529 23.34 8.12 15.82
N GLU A 530 23.67 8.57 14.62
CA GLU A 530 24.71 9.55 14.42
C GLU A 530 24.24 10.96 14.78
N ASN A 531 22.97 11.31 14.49
CA ASN A 531 22.38 12.58 14.93
C ASN A 531 22.21 12.67 16.46
N MET A 532 21.94 11.54 17.11
CA MET A 532 21.84 11.49 18.57
C MET A 532 23.20 11.58 19.27
N ASN A 533 24.31 11.50 18.52
CA ASN A 533 25.64 11.58 19.12
C ASN A 533 26.10 13.04 19.28
N THR A 534 25.94 13.56 20.49
CA THR A 534 26.27 14.94 20.86
C THR A 534 27.71 15.14 21.27
N THR A 535 28.61 14.12 21.21
CA THR A 535 29.99 14.23 21.66
C THR A 535 30.89 14.90 20.62
N VAL A 536 31.98 15.51 21.09
CA VAL A 536 33.06 16.06 20.24
C VAL A 536 33.72 14.93 19.48
N ARG A 537 33.79 15.04 18.14
CA ARG A 537 34.28 13.96 17.23
C ARG A 537 35.69 14.22 16.68
N GLY A 538 36.02 15.48 16.48
CA GLY A 538 37.26 15.85 15.86
C GLY A 538 37.53 17.37 15.84
N ARG A 539 38.55 17.75 15.10
CA ARG A 539 38.96 19.15 14.99
C ARG A 539 37.89 20.08 14.42
N ASN A 540 36.99 19.55 13.59
CA ASN A 540 35.91 20.35 13.01
C ASN A 540 34.95 20.92 14.05
N ASP A 541 34.73 20.20 15.15
CA ASP A 541 33.87 20.64 16.24
C ASP A 541 34.51 21.79 17.05
N LEU A 542 35.82 21.97 16.92
CA LEU A 542 36.61 23.02 17.60
C LEU A 542 36.79 24.29 16.75
N LYS A 543 36.19 24.40 15.56
CA LYS A 543 36.44 25.55 14.66
C LYS A 543 35.99 26.90 15.22
N ASN A 544 34.97 26.85 16.08
CA ASN A 544 34.38 28.06 16.67
C ASN A 544 35.05 28.46 18.02
N ILE A 545 36.10 27.75 18.43
CA ILE A 545 36.84 28.01 19.63
C ILE A 545 38.05 28.91 19.31
N THR A 546 38.22 29.98 20.07
CA THR A 546 39.32 30.94 19.89
C THR A 546 40.59 30.55 20.63
N ILE A 547 40.54 29.54 21.51
CA ILE A 547 41.65 29.05 22.31
C ILE A 547 42.72 28.44 21.38
N PRO A 548 44.01 28.76 21.58
CA PRO A 548 45.10 28.19 20.79
C PRO A 548 45.11 26.66 20.80
N PHE A 549 45.13 26.06 19.63
CA PHE A 549 45.13 24.61 19.46
C PHE A 549 46.55 24.06 19.34
N LEU A 550 46.97 23.28 20.34
CA LEU A 550 48.32 22.74 20.43
C LEU A 550 48.52 21.52 19.49
N GLY A 551 47.47 20.66 19.37
CA GLY A 551 47.56 19.50 18.50
C GLY A 551 46.55 18.42 18.85
N GLU A 552 46.55 17.34 18.05
CA GLU A 552 45.70 16.19 18.27
C GLU A 552 46.51 14.90 18.45
N ILE A 553 46.05 14.05 19.33
CA ILE A 553 46.64 12.72 19.55
C ILE A 553 45.62 11.62 19.16
N PRO A 554 46.00 10.76 18.21
CA PRO A 554 45.14 9.66 17.79
C PRO A 554 45.03 8.60 18.90
N TYR A 555 43.89 7.90 18.92
CA TYR A 555 43.62 6.80 19.85
C TYR A 555 44.58 5.62 19.63
N CYS A 556 45.30 5.22 20.66
CA CYS A 556 46.29 4.15 20.65
C CYS A 556 45.69 2.85 21.17
N ILE A 557 45.60 1.83 20.31
CA ILE A 557 45.32 0.44 20.73
C ILE A 557 46.65 -0.32 20.68
N SER A 558 47.13 -0.75 21.81
CA SER A 558 48.30 -1.65 21.87
C SER A 558 48.00 -2.92 21.07
N ARG A 559 48.95 -3.36 20.21
CA ARG A 559 48.80 -4.60 19.41
C ARG A 559 48.50 -5.86 20.24
N LYS A 560 48.87 -5.91 21.53
CA LYS A 560 48.60 -7.01 22.47
C LYS A 560 47.14 -7.09 22.89
N ASN A 561 46.33 -6.04 22.74
CA ASN A 561 44.94 -5.97 23.19
C ASN A 561 43.96 -5.90 22.00
N ARG A 562 44.33 -6.38 20.81
CA ARG A 562 43.33 -6.52 19.72
C ARG A 562 42.37 -7.64 20.06
N PRO A 563 41.05 -7.35 20.20
CA PRO A 563 40.09 -8.38 20.54
C PRO A 563 40.05 -9.43 19.42
N THR A 564 40.06 -10.71 19.79
CA THR A 564 39.84 -11.85 18.90
C THR A 564 38.45 -11.77 18.26
N LEU A 565 38.25 -12.48 17.14
CA LEU A 565 36.95 -12.45 16.41
C LEU A 565 35.76 -12.78 17.31
N LEU A 566 35.91 -13.70 18.26
CA LEU A 566 34.90 -14.08 19.26
C LEU A 566 34.61 -12.95 20.29
N GLN A 567 35.65 -12.19 20.71
CA GLN A 567 35.47 -11.07 21.61
C GLN A 567 34.86 -9.82 20.93
N ARG A 568 34.89 -9.75 19.61
CA ARG A 568 34.20 -8.72 18.81
C ARG A 568 32.68 -8.92 18.78
N ILE A 569 32.19 -10.12 19.04
CA ILE A 569 30.76 -10.46 19.08
C ILE A 569 30.15 -10.13 20.44
N GLN A 570 30.98 -10.11 21.51
CA GLN A 570 30.53 -9.68 22.83
C GLN A 570 30.57 -8.14 22.92
N PHE A 571 29.45 -7.52 22.68
CA PHE A 571 29.23 -6.06 22.62
C PHE A 571 29.53 -5.29 23.92
N TRP A 572 29.97 -5.92 25.01
CA TRP A 572 29.90 -5.34 26.35
C TRP A 572 31.25 -5.20 27.09
N LYS A 573 32.40 -5.60 26.54
CA LYS A 573 33.70 -5.36 27.20
C LYS A 573 34.46 -4.26 26.46
N LYS A 574 34.55 -3.07 27.08
CA LYS A 574 35.51 -2.03 26.68
C LYS A 574 36.94 -2.56 26.87
N PRO A 575 37.86 -2.37 25.91
CA PRO A 575 39.26 -2.76 26.08
C PRO A 575 39.84 -1.98 27.29
N LYS A 576 40.58 -2.67 28.19
CA LYS A 576 41.31 -2.05 29.26
C LYS A 576 42.33 -1.08 28.68
N GLU A 577 42.25 0.17 29.08
CA GLU A 577 43.24 1.18 28.72
C GLU A 577 44.55 0.84 29.40
N THR A 578 45.61 0.64 28.62
CA THR A 578 46.97 0.45 29.14
C THR A 578 47.55 1.85 29.44
N ARG A 579 47.76 2.15 30.70
CA ARG A 579 48.45 3.35 31.17
C ARG A 579 49.96 3.16 30.92
N GLN A 580 50.41 3.21 29.66
CA GLN A 580 51.82 3.01 29.30
C GLN A 580 52.36 4.24 28.58
N ILE A 581 53.61 4.58 28.88
CA ILE A 581 54.35 5.51 28.09
C ILE A 581 54.57 4.91 26.70
N VAL A 582 54.01 5.55 25.66
CA VAL A 582 54.03 5.09 24.27
C VAL A 582 55.15 5.77 23.47
N VAL A 583 55.61 6.93 23.92
CA VAL A 583 56.70 7.68 23.30
C VAL A 583 58.01 7.00 23.63
N LYS A 584 58.78 6.69 22.56
CA LYS A 584 60.10 6.05 22.65
C LYS A 584 61.07 6.68 21.68
N ALA A 585 62.37 6.78 22.09
CA ALA A 585 63.42 7.26 21.22
C ALA A 585 63.56 6.43 19.95
N GLY A 586 63.71 7.07 18.80
CA GLY A 586 63.85 6.39 17.50
C GLY A 586 62.60 5.75 16.87
N LYS A 587 61.47 5.71 17.59
CA LYS A 587 60.22 5.10 17.07
C LYS A 587 59.48 6.06 16.14
N ARG A 588 59.10 5.58 14.94
CA ARG A 588 58.39 6.37 13.91
C ARG A 588 57.03 5.76 13.64
N ASP A 589 56.08 5.95 14.57
CA ASP A 589 54.68 5.66 14.39
C ASP A 589 53.84 6.94 14.50
N ILE A 590 52.61 6.86 14.02
CA ILE A 590 51.71 8.03 13.99
C ILE A 590 51.58 8.71 15.35
N VAL A 591 51.60 7.95 16.43
CA VAL A 591 51.45 8.45 17.78
C VAL A 591 52.72 9.18 18.27
N ASN A 592 53.89 8.57 18.05
CA ASN A 592 55.16 9.23 18.40
C ASN A 592 55.35 10.51 17.59
N GLU A 593 54.92 10.53 16.32
CA GLU A 593 54.97 11.73 15.48
C GLU A 593 53.99 12.80 16.00
N ALA A 594 52.79 12.42 16.43
CA ALA A 594 51.84 13.36 17.02
C ALA A 594 52.40 14.01 18.29
N PHE A 595 53.07 13.24 19.15
CA PHE A 595 53.76 13.80 20.33
C PHE A 595 54.97 14.68 19.97
N ARG A 596 55.70 14.40 18.91
CA ARG A 596 56.77 15.27 18.42
C ARG A 596 56.20 16.61 17.95
N VAL A 597 55.11 16.60 17.23
CA VAL A 597 54.42 17.82 16.80
C VAL A 597 53.93 18.62 18.00
N LEU A 598 53.29 17.95 18.97
CA LEU A 598 52.84 18.59 20.21
C LEU A 598 54.04 19.24 20.95
N ARG A 599 55.13 18.53 21.13
CA ARG A 599 56.36 19.05 21.72
C ARG A 599 56.83 20.29 20.98
N THR A 600 56.97 20.24 19.66
CA THR A 600 57.45 21.39 18.89
C THR A 600 56.51 22.58 19.03
N ASN A 601 55.19 22.37 19.01
CA ASN A 601 54.25 23.45 19.20
C ASN A 601 54.32 24.03 20.61
N LEU A 602 54.52 23.19 21.64
CA LEU A 602 54.70 23.62 23.02
C LEU A 602 55.98 24.42 23.18
N GLU A 603 57.15 23.96 22.65
CA GLU A 603 58.40 24.66 22.64
C GLU A 603 58.27 26.01 21.92
N PHE A 604 57.57 26.08 20.83
CA PHE A 604 57.27 27.34 20.14
C PHE A 604 56.47 28.33 20.96
N MET A 605 55.50 27.85 21.72
CA MET A 605 54.67 28.70 22.59
C MET A 605 55.41 29.20 23.81
N ILE A 606 56.43 28.48 24.30
CA ILE A 606 57.23 28.83 25.45
C ILE A 606 58.46 29.63 25.03
N GLY A 607 59.01 29.44 23.81
CA GLY A 607 60.32 29.85 23.32
C GLY A 607 60.70 31.32 23.50
N THR A 608 59.73 32.23 23.73
CA THR A 608 60.02 33.64 24.01
C THR A 608 60.14 33.94 25.52
N HIS A 609 59.77 32.99 26.39
CA HIS A 609 59.70 33.16 27.86
C HIS A 609 60.10 31.86 28.56
N PRO A 610 61.41 31.51 28.59
CA PRO A 610 61.92 30.27 29.19
C PRO A 610 61.62 30.16 30.69
N GLU A 611 61.34 31.27 31.33
CA GLU A 611 60.93 31.32 32.73
C GLU A 611 59.49 30.81 32.98
N GLN A 612 58.69 30.65 31.92
CA GLN A 612 57.33 30.15 32.02
C GLN A 612 57.31 28.63 31.78
N ASN A 613 57.94 27.88 32.66
CA ASN A 613 58.18 26.45 32.52
C ASN A 613 57.26 25.55 33.35
N VAL A 614 56.37 26.12 34.18
CA VAL A 614 55.41 25.37 34.97
C VAL A 614 54.08 25.20 34.18
N ILE A 615 53.73 23.97 33.82
CA ILE A 615 52.63 23.64 32.89
C ILE A 615 51.68 22.69 33.61
N ILE A 616 50.40 23.05 33.71
CA ILE A 616 49.35 22.14 34.19
C ILE A 616 48.59 21.52 33.06
N LEU A 617 48.23 20.23 33.22
CA LEU A 617 47.31 19.56 32.36
C LEU A 617 46.00 19.24 33.08
N THR A 618 44.90 19.68 32.53
CA THR A 618 43.57 19.41 33.08
C THR A 618 42.56 19.10 31.98
N SER A 619 41.36 18.74 32.35
CA SER A 619 40.25 18.47 31.41
C SER A 619 38.93 18.76 32.07
N PHE A 620 37.86 18.81 31.30
CA PHE A 620 36.52 18.93 31.86
C PHE A 620 36.09 17.61 32.53
N ASN A 621 36.17 16.49 31.83
CA ASN A 621 35.69 15.18 32.31
C ASN A 621 36.82 14.26 32.76
N PRO A 622 36.58 13.33 33.74
CA PRO A 622 37.52 12.26 34.07
C PRO A 622 37.71 11.32 32.87
N GLY A 623 38.86 10.66 32.80
CA GLY A 623 39.14 9.72 31.71
C GLY A 623 39.48 10.39 30.37
N SER A 624 39.70 11.68 30.30
CA SER A 624 40.10 12.43 29.10
C SER A 624 41.51 12.10 28.63
N GLY A 625 42.31 11.41 29.43
CA GLY A 625 43.68 11.00 29.11
C GLY A 625 44.74 12.00 29.53
N LYS A 626 44.48 12.87 30.52
CA LYS A 626 45.42 13.88 31.07
C LYS A 626 46.77 13.26 31.42
N THR A 627 46.77 12.32 32.36
CA THR A 627 47.97 11.62 32.84
C THR A 627 48.77 11.00 31.69
N HIS A 628 48.03 10.34 30.73
CA HIS A 628 48.70 9.77 29.55
C HIS A 628 49.39 10.86 28.71
N LEU A 629 48.75 11.99 28.51
CA LEU A 629 49.30 13.10 27.75
C LEU A 629 50.44 13.76 28.51
N THR A 630 50.29 14.06 29.82
CA THR A 630 51.29 14.64 30.66
C THR A 630 52.61 13.85 30.58
N CYS A 631 52.55 12.55 30.89
CA CYS A 631 53.74 11.72 30.93
C CYS A 631 54.38 11.53 29.54
N ASN A 632 53.56 11.45 28.45
CA ASN A 632 54.12 11.25 27.12
C ASN A 632 54.68 12.56 26.50
N ILE A 633 54.12 13.73 26.82
CA ILE A 633 54.67 15.03 26.42
C ILE A 633 55.97 15.24 27.15
N ALA A 634 56.00 15.04 28.49
CA ALA A 634 57.17 15.11 29.32
C ALA A 634 58.30 14.17 28.82
N MET A 635 57.92 12.90 28.55
CA MET A 635 58.85 11.92 27.96
C MET A 635 59.40 12.39 26.61
N SER A 636 58.56 13.02 25.79
CA SER A 636 59.00 13.53 24.49
C SER A 636 60.03 14.65 24.58
N LEU A 637 59.97 15.45 25.65
CA LEU A 637 60.98 16.51 25.98
C LEU A 637 62.20 15.91 26.60
N ALA A 638 62.10 14.97 27.52
CA ALA A 638 63.21 14.28 28.14
C ALA A 638 64.09 13.52 27.10
N ILE A 639 63.46 12.91 26.08
CA ILE A 639 64.21 12.31 24.95
C ILE A 639 65.09 13.35 24.20
N LYS A 640 64.79 14.66 24.36
CA LYS A 640 65.59 15.77 23.76
C LYS A 640 66.58 16.37 24.74
N GLU A 641 66.90 15.61 25.77
CA GLU A 641 67.87 16.03 26.84
C GLU A 641 67.42 17.26 27.60
N LYS A 642 66.10 17.46 27.79
CA LYS A 642 65.53 18.47 28.67
C LYS A 642 65.20 17.85 30.00
N LYS A 643 65.60 18.51 31.08
CA LYS A 643 65.30 18.12 32.45
C LYS A 643 63.80 18.35 32.70
N VAL A 644 63.02 17.28 32.90
CA VAL A 644 61.56 17.39 33.05
C VAL A 644 61.12 16.70 34.32
N LEU A 645 60.39 17.46 35.18
CA LEU A 645 59.70 16.94 36.34
C LEU A 645 58.19 16.79 36.03
N VAL A 646 57.65 15.64 36.37
CA VAL A 646 56.19 15.43 36.36
C VAL A 646 55.72 15.30 37.79
N ILE A 647 54.89 16.23 38.24
CA ILE A 647 54.28 16.23 39.56
C ILE A 647 52.86 15.64 39.46
N ASP A 648 52.57 14.67 40.33
CA ASP A 648 51.21 14.13 40.45
C ASP A 648 50.36 15.05 41.33
N GLY A 649 49.62 15.97 40.72
CA GLY A 649 48.76 16.95 41.39
C GLY A 649 47.37 16.42 41.66
N ASP A 650 47.02 15.21 41.19
CA ASP A 650 45.77 14.54 41.54
C ASP A 650 45.92 13.71 42.82
N LEU A 651 45.98 14.40 43.95
CA LEU A 651 46.17 13.80 45.27
C LEU A 651 45.08 12.75 45.65
N ARG A 652 44.05 12.61 44.84
CA ARG A 652 42.93 11.68 45.08
C ARG A 652 43.12 10.34 44.39
N HIS A 653 43.80 10.32 43.25
CA HIS A 653 43.87 9.11 42.40
C HIS A 653 45.28 8.60 42.17
N GLY A 654 46.34 9.41 42.27
CA GLY A 654 47.72 9.00 42.11
C GLY A 654 48.04 8.35 40.77
N SER A 655 47.46 8.85 39.70
CA SER A 655 47.55 8.15 38.38
C SER A 655 48.97 8.25 37.80
N THR A 656 49.68 9.32 37.99
CA THR A 656 51.07 9.52 37.58
C THR A 656 52.03 8.75 38.51
N SER A 657 51.76 8.71 39.81
CA SER A 657 52.56 7.94 40.79
C SER A 657 52.67 6.44 40.48
N MET A 658 51.66 5.87 39.80
CA MET A 658 51.72 4.47 39.38
C MET A 658 52.87 4.16 38.39
N LEU A 659 53.42 5.15 37.70
CA LEU A 659 54.55 4.94 36.78
C LEU A 659 55.86 4.58 37.52
N VAL A 660 56.00 5.09 38.75
CA VAL A 660 57.16 4.87 39.62
C VAL A 660 56.84 3.94 40.78
N GLY A 661 55.80 3.06 40.61
CA GLY A 661 55.46 2.05 41.60
C GLY A 661 54.70 2.55 42.83
N SER A 662 54.21 3.79 42.81
CA SER A 662 53.46 4.42 43.91
C SER A 662 54.23 4.37 45.26
N PRO A 663 55.38 5.05 45.38
CA PRO A 663 56.13 5.10 46.62
C PRO A 663 55.30 5.60 47.79
N GLY A 664 55.65 5.19 49.00
CA GLY A 664 54.95 5.56 50.24
C GLY A 664 55.13 7.00 50.68
N GLU A 665 56.21 7.65 50.25
CA GLU A 665 56.55 9.07 50.50
C GLU A 665 56.46 9.86 49.20
N GLY A 666 56.06 11.14 49.31
CA GLY A 666 55.85 11.97 48.14
C GLY A 666 55.31 13.37 48.45
N LEU A 667 54.67 13.98 47.47
CA LEU A 667 54.15 15.36 47.52
C LEU A 667 53.23 15.59 48.74
N SER A 668 52.36 14.70 49.09
CA SER A 668 51.46 14.87 50.23
C SER A 668 52.16 14.86 51.55
N ASP A 669 53.24 14.06 51.70
CA ASP A 669 54.05 13.96 52.91
C ASP A 669 54.86 15.22 53.08
N TYR A 670 55.42 15.76 51.98
CA TYR A 670 56.08 17.05 51.99
C TYR A 670 55.16 18.20 52.37
N LEU A 671 53.97 18.28 51.72
CA LEU A 671 53.01 19.35 52.01
C LEU A 671 52.50 19.31 53.46
N ASN A 672 52.39 18.12 54.03
CA ASN A 672 51.97 17.94 55.42
C ASN A 672 53.07 18.13 56.39
N GLY A 673 54.32 18.44 55.98
CA GLY A 673 55.47 18.69 56.89
C GLY A 673 56.06 17.41 57.52
N ARG A 674 55.80 16.22 56.98
CA ARG A 674 56.38 14.96 57.43
C ARG A 674 57.82 14.79 56.93
N THR A 675 58.17 15.40 55.85
CA THR A 675 59.48 15.43 55.30
C THR A 675 59.81 16.87 54.77
N ASP A 676 61.04 17.27 54.90
CA ASP A 676 61.54 18.51 54.28
C ASP A 676 62.52 18.20 53.14
N ASP A 677 62.90 16.94 52.97
CA ASP A 677 63.78 16.46 51.92
C ASP A 677 63.03 16.29 50.57
N LEU A 678 63.09 17.31 49.72
CA LEU A 678 62.47 17.32 48.43
C LEU A 678 63.20 16.38 47.45
N GLU A 679 64.49 16.24 47.54
CA GLU A 679 65.28 15.42 46.61
C GLU A 679 65.03 13.91 46.87
N GLY A 680 64.84 13.51 48.14
CA GLY A 680 64.61 12.14 48.55
C GLY A 680 63.24 11.63 48.15
N ILE A 681 62.26 12.50 47.88
CA ILE A 681 60.89 12.08 47.41
C ILE A 681 60.74 12.17 45.91
N ILE A 682 61.67 12.71 45.14
CA ILE A 682 61.65 12.71 43.68
C ILE A 682 62.20 11.36 43.16
N CYS A 683 61.39 10.70 42.35
CA CYS A 683 61.79 9.45 41.72
C CYS A 683 62.48 9.73 40.42
N HIS A 684 63.73 9.40 40.32
CA HIS A 684 64.48 9.54 39.07
C HIS A 684 64.10 8.46 38.03
N GLY A 685 63.84 8.89 36.82
CA GLY A 685 63.32 7.99 35.76
C GLY A 685 64.22 6.82 35.41
N GLU A 686 65.51 6.98 35.52
CA GLU A 686 66.48 5.89 35.26
C GLU A 686 66.24 4.66 36.16
N GLU A 687 65.84 4.83 37.38
CA GLU A 687 65.59 3.76 38.34
C GLU A 687 64.39 2.90 37.98
N TYR A 688 63.48 3.49 37.23
CA TYR A 688 62.21 2.85 36.79
C TYR A 688 62.25 2.47 35.30
N GLY A 689 63.46 2.47 34.66
CA GLY A 689 63.61 2.09 33.23
C GLY A 689 63.09 3.14 32.25
N LEU A 690 62.99 4.40 32.70
CA LEU A 690 62.62 5.55 31.86
C LEU A 690 63.92 6.31 31.43
N VAL A 691 63.74 7.45 30.76
CA VAL A 691 64.88 8.25 30.28
C VAL A 691 65.48 9.05 31.46
N LYS A 692 66.78 9.29 31.45
CA LYS A 692 67.52 9.92 32.50
C LYS A 692 67.02 11.31 32.96
N ASP A 693 66.61 12.15 32.03
CA ASP A 693 66.13 13.50 32.31
C ASP A 693 64.63 13.59 32.58
N PHE A 694 63.98 12.47 32.94
CA PHE A 694 62.56 12.37 33.25
C PHE A 694 62.35 11.97 34.70
N ASP A 695 61.94 12.91 35.55
CA ASP A 695 61.71 12.67 36.96
C ASP A 695 60.23 12.78 37.33
N VAL A 696 59.82 12.08 38.37
CA VAL A 696 58.41 12.03 38.82
C VAL A 696 58.38 12.34 40.31
N LEU A 697 57.56 13.32 40.69
CA LEU A 697 57.19 13.54 42.09
C LEU A 697 55.82 12.87 42.33
N PRO A 698 55.83 11.67 42.99
CA PRO A 698 54.62 10.95 43.29
C PRO A 698 53.83 11.61 44.42
N ILE A 699 52.56 11.17 44.59
CA ILE A 699 51.71 11.68 45.67
C ILE A 699 52.26 11.29 47.03
N GLY A 700 52.81 10.10 47.21
CA GLY A 700 53.12 9.49 48.50
C GLY A 700 51.86 8.94 49.16
N THR A 701 51.71 9.15 50.44
CA THR A 701 50.53 8.75 51.21
C THR A 701 49.32 9.56 50.81
N MET A 702 48.23 8.88 50.43
CA MET A 702 46.96 9.54 50.08
C MET A 702 46.40 10.33 51.25
N PRO A 703 46.25 11.67 51.13
CA PRO A 703 45.74 12.46 52.22
C PRO A 703 44.25 12.45 52.37
N PRO A 704 43.66 12.58 53.59
CA PRO A 704 42.23 12.68 53.79
C PRO A 704 41.62 14.01 53.32
N ASN A 705 42.45 15.08 53.24
CA ASN A 705 42.07 16.46 52.92
C ASN A 705 42.97 17.05 51.80
N PRO A 706 42.86 16.54 50.55
CA PRO A 706 43.76 16.94 49.45
C PRO A 706 43.71 18.44 49.15
N THR A 707 42.56 19.07 49.18
CA THR A 707 42.36 20.46 48.79
C THR A 707 43.06 21.43 49.75
N GLU A 708 42.99 21.12 51.04
CA GLU A 708 43.63 21.97 52.12
C GLU A 708 45.12 21.90 52.03
N LEU A 709 45.71 20.75 51.71
CA LEU A 709 47.17 20.61 51.59
C LEU A 709 47.72 21.44 50.41
N LEU A 710 46.95 21.58 49.32
CA LEU A 710 47.34 22.39 48.17
C LEU A 710 47.33 23.90 48.45
N PHE A 711 46.62 24.35 49.47
CA PHE A 711 46.65 25.77 49.95
C PHE A 711 47.89 26.16 50.79
N THR A 712 48.76 25.22 51.09
CA THR A 712 49.91 25.47 51.91
C THR A 712 51.00 26.27 51.22
N ASP A 713 51.72 27.21 51.92
CA ASP A 713 52.86 27.96 51.39
C ASP A 713 53.98 27.00 50.91
N ARG A 714 54.00 25.77 51.42
CA ARG A 714 54.99 24.77 51.06
C ARG A 714 54.87 24.38 49.57
N LEU A 715 53.68 24.32 49.00
CA LEU A 715 53.45 24.08 47.57
C LEU A 715 54.13 25.19 46.73
N GLU A 716 53.93 26.45 47.11
CA GLU A 716 54.53 27.59 46.40
C GLU A 716 56.03 27.55 46.45
N LYS A 717 56.61 27.31 47.65
CA LYS A 717 58.04 27.17 47.81
C LYS A 717 58.66 26.09 47.01
N MET A 718 58.04 24.91 46.99
CA MET A 718 58.45 23.77 46.18
C MET A 718 58.43 24.10 44.69
N ILE A 719 57.28 24.62 44.16
CA ILE A 719 57.16 24.95 42.74
C ILE A 719 58.23 26.00 42.33
N ARG A 720 58.53 27.00 43.22
CA ARG A 720 59.62 27.97 42.94
C ARG A 720 61.02 27.34 42.92
N GLN A 721 61.27 26.34 43.71
CA GLN A 721 62.57 25.65 43.72
C GLN A 721 62.67 24.78 42.44
N MET A 722 61.60 23.95 42.11
CA MET A 722 61.59 23.07 40.93
C MET A 722 61.65 23.85 39.60
N ARG A 723 61.10 25.08 39.59
CA ARG A 723 61.24 26.01 38.45
C ARG A 723 62.67 26.34 38.07
N GLY A 724 63.53 26.42 39.05
CA GLY A 724 64.93 26.72 38.86
C GLY A 724 65.79 25.49 38.49
N GLU A 725 65.34 24.29 38.88
CA GLU A 725 66.12 23.06 38.73
C GLU A 725 65.79 22.31 37.44
N TYR A 726 64.57 22.48 36.93
CA TYR A 726 64.02 21.75 35.71
C TYR A 726 63.76 22.72 34.58
N ASP A 727 63.99 22.23 33.33
CA ASP A 727 63.61 22.96 32.12
C ASP A 727 62.10 23.03 31.96
N TYR A 728 61.39 21.98 32.41
CA TYR A 728 59.95 21.90 32.39
C TYR A 728 59.40 21.19 33.63
N VAL A 729 58.38 21.76 34.23
CA VAL A 729 57.63 21.17 35.34
C VAL A 729 56.19 20.95 34.87
N PHE A 730 55.79 19.72 34.74
CA PHE A 730 54.41 19.35 34.41
C PHE A 730 53.67 18.96 35.69
N ILE A 731 52.45 19.47 35.86
CA ILE A 731 51.57 19.05 36.95
C ILE A 731 50.35 18.40 36.39
N ASP A 732 50.14 17.10 36.67
CA ASP A 732 48.92 16.33 36.25
C ASP A 732 47.79 16.65 37.23
N CYS A 733 46.86 17.48 36.84
CA CYS A 733 45.76 17.96 37.65
C CYS A 733 44.46 17.13 37.47
N PRO A 734 43.59 17.06 38.50
CA PRO A 734 42.28 16.48 38.39
C PRO A 734 41.35 17.22 37.39
N PRO A 735 40.22 16.64 36.98
CA PRO A 735 39.23 17.32 36.10
C PRO A 735 38.62 18.55 36.82
N VAL A 736 38.44 19.65 36.09
CA VAL A 736 37.89 20.91 36.60
C VAL A 736 36.41 20.80 37.02
N GLU A 737 35.64 19.88 36.39
CA GLU A 737 34.23 19.69 36.72
C GLU A 737 34.02 19.12 38.13
N ILE A 738 34.99 18.36 38.66
CA ILE A 738 34.80 17.55 39.86
C ILE A 738 35.35 18.27 41.10
N VAL A 739 36.52 18.95 40.98
CA VAL A 739 37.24 19.49 42.16
C VAL A 739 37.89 20.83 41.87
N ALA A 740 37.98 21.66 42.94
CA ALA A 740 38.62 23.00 42.93
C ALA A 740 40.17 22.93 42.92
N ASP A 741 40.75 21.76 43.15
CA ASP A 741 42.20 21.54 43.31
C ASP A 741 43.01 22.11 42.13
N THR A 742 42.51 21.94 40.91
CA THR A 742 43.15 22.50 39.70
C THR A 742 43.20 24.03 39.70
N GLN A 743 42.19 24.72 40.26
CA GLN A 743 42.16 26.18 40.33
C GLN A 743 43.16 26.73 41.38
N ILE A 744 43.50 25.93 42.37
CA ILE A 744 44.50 26.29 43.38
C ILE A 744 45.90 26.18 42.75
N ILE A 745 46.16 25.03 42.07
CA ILE A 745 47.48 24.79 41.43
C ILE A 745 47.70 25.78 40.28
N GLU A 746 46.64 26.17 39.57
CA GLU A 746 46.71 27.13 38.47
C GLU A 746 47.36 28.44 38.82
N LYS A 747 47.18 28.93 40.07
CA LYS A 747 47.76 30.17 40.52
C LYS A 747 49.29 30.16 40.45
N LEU A 748 49.93 29.00 40.62
CA LEU A 748 51.35 28.76 40.59
C LEU A 748 51.86 28.36 39.17
N ALA A 749 50.97 27.97 38.25
CA ALA A 749 51.30 27.59 36.90
C ALA A 749 51.48 28.82 35.99
N ASP A 750 52.26 28.67 34.94
CA ASP A 750 52.43 29.65 33.89
C ASP A 750 51.54 29.39 32.66
N ARG A 751 51.25 28.14 32.45
CA ARG A 751 50.46 27.68 31.28
C ARG A 751 49.54 26.56 31.66
N THR A 752 48.38 26.53 30.96
CA THR A 752 47.41 25.49 31.12
C THR A 752 47.13 24.77 29.77
N ILE A 753 47.28 23.45 29.75
CA ILE A 753 46.89 22.62 28.66
C ILE A 753 45.57 21.94 29.01
N PHE A 754 44.55 22.28 28.28
CA PHE A 754 43.22 21.72 28.48
C PHE A 754 42.97 20.58 27.51
N VAL A 755 42.62 19.39 28.04
CA VAL A 755 42.49 18.15 27.26
C VAL A 755 41.04 17.90 26.97
N ILE A 756 40.69 17.81 25.67
CA ILE A 756 39.41 17.41 25.17
C ILE A 756 39.56 15.99 24.60
N ARG A 757 38.67 15.05 25.02
CA ARG A 757 38.69 13.68 24.48
C ARG A 757 37.56 13.48 23.48
N SER A 758 37.92 13.10 22.28
CA SER A 758 37.00 12.74 21.24
C SER A 758 36.13 11.54 21.67
N GLY A 759 34.82 11.65 21.48
CA GLY A 759 33.83 10.64 21.84
C GLY A 759 33.47 10.55 23.33
N LEU A 760 34.00 11.41 24.18
CA LEU A 760 33.72 11.47 25.62
C LEU A 760 33.03 12.79 25.99
N MET A 761 33.61 13.91 25.59
CA MET A 761 33.10 15.22 25.92
C MET A 761 31.90 15.62 25.08
N GLN A 762 30.87 16.20 25.68
CA GLN A 762 29.70 16.73 24.95
C GLN A 762 30.08 18.06 24.26
N ARG A 763 29.54 18.30 23.07
CA ARG A 763 29.78 19.55 22.33
C ARG A 763 29.23 20.77 23.05
N SER A 764 28.16 20.64 23.84
CA SER A 764 27.60 21.71 24.65
C SER A 764 28.61 22.29 25.64
N MET A 765 29.53 21.45 26.19
CA MET A 765 30.56 21.87 27.17
C MET A 765 31.70 22.68 26.52
N LEU A 766 31.77 22.72 25.17
CA LEU A 766 32.77 23.55 24.49
C LEU A 766 32.58 25.05 24.77
N GLY A 767 31.32 25.47 24.94
CA GLY A 767 30.98 26.82 25.34
C GLY A 767 31.54 27.20 26.69
N ASP A 768 31.51 26.29 27.68
CA ASP A 768 32.03 26.51 29.02
C ASP A 768 33.56 26.64 29.00
N ILE A 769 34.25 25.82 28.18
CA ILE A 769 35.71 25.93 28.03
C ILE A 769 36.08 27.25 27.37
N GLU A 770 35.35 27.69 26.37
CA GLU A 770 35.55 28.99 25.71
C GLU A 770 35.32 30.14 26.71
N GLN A 771 34.37 30.00 27.64
CA GLN A 771 34.09 30.95 28.68
C GLN A 771 35.27 31.00 29.69
N PHE A 772 35.86 29.85 30.11
CA PHE A 772 37.04 29.81 30.96
C PHE A 772 38.22 30.57 30.36
N TYR A 773 38.38 30.47 29.04
CA TYR A 773 39.43 31.20 28.32
C TYR A 773 39.16 32.72 28.31
N LYS A 774 37.95 33.15 28.01
CA LYS A 774 37.54 34.55 27.97
C LYS A 774 37.65 35.23 29.36
N ASP A 775 37.22 34.50 30.36
CA ASP A 775 37.27 34.96 31.77
C ASP A 775 38.69 34.90 32.37
N LYS A 776 39.67 34.44 31.59
CA LYS A 776 41.06 34.25 32.00
C LYS A 776 41.20 33.41 33.28
N LYS A 777 40.34 32.41 33.46
CA LYS A 777 40.38 31.49 34.58
C LYS A 777 41.64 30.63 34.64
N PHE A 778 42.27 30.43 33.47
CA PHE A 778 43.50 29.66 33.32
C PHE A 778 44.52 30.45 32.50
N LYS A 779 45.74 30.51 33.01
CA LYS A 779 46.81 31.27 32.39
C LYS A 779 47.29 30.60 31.11
N ASN A 780 47.47 31.38 30.06
CA ASN A 780 48.03 30.96 28.78
C ASN A 780 47.43 29.60 28.28
N MET A 781 46.10 29.52 28.33
CA MET A 781 45.36 28.29 28.03
C MET A 781 45.57 27.86 26.58
N SER A 782 45.74 26.55 26.37
CA SER A 782 45.82 25.91 25.06
C SER A 782 45.07 24.57 25.07
N LEU A 783 44.64 24.09 23.90
CA LEU A 783 43.85 22.88 23.77
C LEU A 783 44.62 21.73 23.13
N ILE A 784 44.41 20.52 23.66
CA ILE A 784 44.79 19.26 23.01
C ILE A 784 43.53 18.44 22.80
N LEU A 785 43.35 17.90 21.57
CA LEU A 785 42.32 16.92 21.24
C LEU A 785 42.92 15.52 21.34
N SER A 786 42.45 14.74 22.32
CA SER A 786 42.90 13.36 22.55
C SER A 786 41.90 12.32 22.01
N GLY A 787 42.41 11.17 21.59
CA GLY A 787 41.58 10.01 21.23
C GLY A 787 40.91 10.12 19.87
N THR A 788 41.46 10.93 18.96
CA THR A 788 40.95 11.00 17.59
C THR A 788 41.18 9.66 16.87
N LYS A 789 40.24 9.25 16.00
CA LYS A 789 40.38 8.01 15.24
C LYS A 789 41.50 8.19 14.22
N ALA A 790 42.62 7.50 14.39
CA ALA A 790 43.64 7.37 13.34
C ALA A 790 43.02 6.64 12.17
N GLN A 791 42.70 7.34 11.07
CA GLN A 791 42.22 6.73 9.83
C GLN A 791 43.39 6.02 9.14
N GLY A 792 43.67 4.80 9.55
CA GLY A 792 44.51 3.86 8.84
C GLY A 792 43.74 3.14 7.76
N GLY A 793 43.67 3.69 6.57
CA GLY A 793 43.08 3.05 5.40
C GLY A 793 43.32 3.91 4.16
N ARG A 794 43.54 3.33 3.04
CA ARG A 794 43.88 3.76 1.67
C ARG A 794 43.37 5.14 1.16
N TYR A 795 42.73 5.95 2.01
CA TYR A 795 42.23 7.31 1.72
C TYR A 795 42.94 8.36 2.56
N GLY A 796 44.30 8.38 2.51
CA GLY A 796 45.13 9.38 3.15
C GLY A 796 45.07 10.81 2.57
N HIS A 797 43.98 11.19 1.89
CA HIS A 797 43.86 12.51 1.28
C HIS A 797 43.35 13.63 2.18
N TYR A 798 42.78 13.32 3.40
CA TYR A 798 42.23 14.35 4.27
C TYR A 798 43.26 15.01 5.20
N TYR A 799 44.42 14.38 5.43
CA TYR A 799 45.49 14.99 6.21
C TYR A 799 46.36 15.99 5.43
N ARG A 800 46.13 16.15 4.14
CA ARG A 800 47.00 17.01 3.27
C ARG A 800 46.55 18.49 3.22
N TYR A 801 45.40 18.86 3.80
CA TYR A 801 44.88 20.23 3.76
C TYR A 801 45.11 21.07 5.01
N GLY A 802 45.91 20.59 5.99
CA GLY A 802 46.14 21.26 7.26
C GLY A 802 47.50 21.95 7.40
N TYR A 803 48.43 21.72 6.52
CA TYR A 803 49.80 22.31 6.61
C TYR A 803 50.15 23.02 5.30
N HIS A 804 49.51 24.15 5.05
CA HIS A 804 49.97 25.09 4.04
C HIS A 804 50.19 26.46 4.67
N TYR A 805 51.19 26.54 5.53
CA TYR A 805 51.93 27.79 5.80
C TYR A 805 53.37 27.45 6.01
N GLY A 806 54.19 27.85 5.03
CA GLY A 806 55.61 28.06 5.24
C GLY A 806 56.56 27.03 4.62
N TYR A 807 57.16 27.46 3.52
CA TYR A 807 58.47 27.07 2.93
C TYR A 807 58.56 25.68 2.27
N GLY A 808 58.47 25.75 0.97
CA GLY A 808 58.95 24.70 0.07
C GLY A 808 60.44 24.50 0.11
N TYR A 809 60.84 23.24 0.20
CA TYR A 809 62.00 22.70 -0.52
C TYR A 809 61.75 21.20 -0.69
N GLY A 810 61.58 20.81 -1.93
CA GLY A 810 61.43 19.43 -2.29
C GLY A 810 62.75 18.65 -2.30
N TYR A 811 62.70 17.48 -1.71
CA TYR A 811 63.62 16.42 -2.04
C TYR A 811 62.82 15.15 -2.36
N HIS A 812 62.82 14.81 -3.63
CA HIS A 812 62.43 13.49 -4.11
C HIS A 812 63.52 12.50 -3.77
N TYR A 813 63.25 11.48 -2.98
CA TYR A 813 64.04 10.25 -2.94
C TYR A 813 63.22 9.13 -3.55
N GLY A 814 63.69 8.68 -4.70
CA GLY A 814 63.18 7.53 -5.43
C GLY A 814 63.39 6.24 -4.60
N SER A 815 62.42 5.40 -4.56
CA SER A 815 62.55 4.02 -4.10
C SER A 815 62.85 3.15 -5.30
N ASP A 816 64.09 2.68 -5.38
CA ASP A 816 64.50 1.59 -6.27
C ASP A 816 63.70 0.32 -6.02
N LYS A 817 63.07 -0.15 -7.06
CA LYS A 817 62.67 -1.53 -7.22
C LYS A 817 63.80 -2.29 -7.92
N ASN A 818 64.38 -3.23 -7.22
CA ASN A 818 65.00 -4.44 -7.80
C ASN A 818 64.63 -5.58 -6.87
N GLY A 819 64.03 -6.63 -7.29
CA GLY A 819 64.34 -7.56 -8.33
C GLY A 819 64.56 -8.90 -7.68
N GLY A 820 63.85 -9.93 -8.09
CA GLY A 820 64.15 -11.28 -7.60
C GLY A 820 63.00 -12.26 -7.78
N GLN A 821 62.97 -12.88 -8.91
CA GLN A 821 62.43 -14.17 -9.23
C GLN A 821 62.56 -15.22 -8.14
N LYS A 822 61.52 -15.86 -7.74
CA LYS A 822 61.22 -17.30 -7.99
C LYS A 822 59.80 -17.59 -7.58
#